data_5679ee2d593b806667fdb6afc5c4fa5f
#
_entry.id   5679ee2d593b806667fdb6afc5c4fa5f
#
_cell.length_a   1.000
_cell.length_b   1.000
_cell.length_c   1.000
_cell.angle_alpha   90.00
_cell.angle_beta   90.00
_cell.angle_gamma   90.00
#
_symmetry.space_group_name_H-M   'P 1'
#
loop_
_entity.id
_entity.type
_entity.pdbx_description
1 polymer ?
#
loop_
_entity_poly.entity_id
_entity_poly.type
_entity_poly.pdbx_seq_one_letter_code
_entity_poly.pdbx_strand_id
1 'polypeptide(L)'
;MHPEPSPVGTLLRYFSWPELRHHGLRHATAVLAVLLGVALAFSVHLINESALSEFSSAVRSVNGQADLSLRAAHGGFDEALYPGVARHPDVALASPVVEVSTLAIGPHGQKHSLKVIGLDPLVAAPLAPALIPHLAQGEDRLMLFATEAISLNAQARQKLGVEAGDTIEVQSGLALKKLRVVGTVIAGGEALGVMDIAGAQTVLGTLGQLSRIELKLVGGAQSAQVLQALQLPEGVVSDSGDESTQRVSNVSRAYRVNLTVLALVALFTGAFLVFSILSLSVAKRQQALALLGVLGLSARERLVLVLCESAAIGLLGSVLGIATGTGLAYTALKLLAGDLGGGYFPGIAPTLQWSPWAATAYGGLGVLAAVLGGWLPARAAKDLPPAQALKGLGDTHRASRMPWLGPVLLLLGVALALLPPVAGVPLWAYLSVACLLMGGIACVPGAVGLLLHLCPMPNSPAPLLAFERARRMRHTATVAIAGVVASLSLSVALTVMVASFRGSVTAWLDVVLPADLYARATSASSSGDALNLGQDLLDDVRHVPGVQRAVGIRVSSLSLSRSLGDVALLSRPLGQAERSLPLVGDLLPAQSGRVSIYVSEAMVDLHGAAPGQTLALPLRAGQPPVQAFVRGVWRDYARQQGAIVIDQADYQRLTGDQAVNDLALWLAPEARTPDVQSAIRRAAEARGLASGLIEFAEPRQIRETTLRIFDRSFAVTYWLQAVAIGIGLFGTAASFSAQVLARRKEFGLLSHLGFTHRQVLGIVGGEGLVLTGIGALLGLGLGLAVSVVLVEVVNPQSFHWTMDLLAPWDRLGLLCLGVVLAGTLTALVAGRQAIGRDAVMAVKEDW
;
A
#
# COMPACT_ATOMS: atom_id res chain seq x y z
N MET A 1 18.94 56.67 -2.50
CA MET A 1 19.53 55.74 -1.56
C MET A 1 19.35 54.32 -2.15
N HIS A 2 20.37 53.78 -2.77
CA HIS A 2 20.35 52.37 -3.13
C HIS A 2 20.46 51.57 -1.83
N PRO A 3 19.59 50.59 -1.57
CA PRO A 3 19.74 49.76 -0.40
C PRO A 3 21.09 49.03 -0.51
N GLU A 4 21.96 49.22 0.49
CA GLU A 4 23.20 48.47 0.58
C GLU A 4 22.89 46.96 0.51
N PRO A 5 23.52 46.21 -0.41
CA PRO A 5 23.24 44.80 -0.54
C PRO A 5 23.55 44.09 0.80
N SER A 6 22.59 43.35 1.33
CA SER A 6 22.78 42.59 2.57
C SER A 6 24.06 41.79 2.48
N PRO A 7 24.93 41.78 3.49
CA PRO A 7 26.22 41.08 3.45
C PRO A 7 26.05 39.58 3.10
N VAL A 8 24.93 38.98 3.47
CA VAL A 8 24.57 37.57 3.12
C VAL A 8 24.31 37.43 1.62
N GLY A 9 23.60 38.38 0.98
CA GLY A 9 23.35 38.33 -0.48
C GLY A 9 24.63 38.43 -1.30
N THR A 10 25.57 39.28 -0.88
CA THR A 10 26.89 39.41 -1.51
C THR A 10 27.69 38.10 -1.35
N LEU A 11 27.67 37.50 -0.17
CA LEU A 11 28.36 36.23 0.08
C LEU A 11 27.75 35.05 -0.70
N LEU A 12 26.43 34.97 -0.83
CA LEU A 12 25.79 33.96 -1.67
C LEU A 12 26.27 34.06 -3.13
N ARG A 13 26.44 35.29 -3.66
CA ARG A 13 26.87 35.51 -5.04
C ARG A 13 28.36 35.26 -5.25
N TYR A 14 29.23 35.70 -4.34
CA TYR A 14 30.68 35.69 -4.55
C TYR A 14 31.40 34.55 -3.82
N PHE A 15 30.81 33.93 -2.83
CA PHE A 15 31.38 32.82 -2.06
C PHE A 15 30.65 31.50 -2.33
N SER A 16 29.33 31.45 -2.14
CA SER A 16 28.59 30.19 -2.27
C SER A 16 28.37 29.76 -3.72
N TRP A 17 28.09 30.70 -4.65
CA TRP A 17 27.86 30.38 -6.06
C TRP A 17 29.08 29.80 -6.77
N PRO A 18 30.31 30.35 -6.63
CA PRO A 18 31.51 29.75 -7.20
C PRO A 18 31.80 28.37 -6.61
N GLU A 19 31.55 28.16 -5.30
CA GLU A 19 31.73 26.88 -4.63
C GLU A 19 30.74 25.82 -5.17
N LEU A 20 29.47 26.20 -5.37
CA LEU A 20 28.45 25.36 -6.01
C LEU A 20 28.89 24.92 -7.41
N ARG A 21 29.50 25.79 -8.16
CA ARG A 21 29.97 25.51 -9.55
C ARG A 21 31.23 24.66 -9.57
N HIS A 22 32.20 24.90 -8.69
CA HIS A 22 33.46 24.14 -8.64
C HIS A 22 33.28 22.72 -8.05
N HIS A 23 32.32 22.55 -7.14
CA HIS A 23 32.03 21.25 -6.53
C HIS A 23 30.63 20.74 -6.92
N GLY A 24 30.24 20.93 -8.18
CA GLY A 24 28.91 20.62 -8.71
C GLY A 24 28.43 19.20 -8.45
N LEU A 25 29.28 18.18 -8.56
CA LEU A 25 28.95 16.79 -8.27
C LEU A 25 28.45 16.59 -6.83
N ARG A 26 29.08 17.22 -5.86
CA ARG A 26 28.69 17.10 -4.45
C ARG A 26 27.33 17.74 -4.16
N HIS A 27 27.08 18.92 -4.72
CA HIS A 27 25.80 19.60 -4.56
C HIS A 27 24.69 18.92 -5.38
N ALA A 28 25.02 18.42 -6.57
CA ALA A 28 24.10 17.62 -7.37
C ALA A 28 23.59 16.38 -6.61
N THR A 29 24.43 15.77 -5.77
CA THR A 29 24.01 14.62 -4.97
C THR A 29 23.10 14.99 -3.83
N ALA A 30 23.28 16.16 -3.20
CA ALA A 30 22.34 16.67 -2.21
C ALA A 30 20.98 17.02 -2.86
N VAL A 31 21.03 17.66 -4.03
CA VAL A 31 19.83 17.94 -4.83
C VAL A 31 19.13 16.63 -5.21
N LEU A 32 19.89 15.63 -5.67
CA LEU A 32 19.34 14.31 -6.04
C LEU A 32 18.66 13.61 -4.87
N ALA A 33 19.21 13.73 -3.66
CA ALA A 33 18.62 13.16 -2.47
C ALA A 33 17.24 13.76 -2.13
N VAL A 34 17.13 15.09 -2.17
CA VAL A 34 15.86 15.78 -1.98
C VAL A 34 14.91 15.47 -3.13
N LEU A 35 15.40 15.49 -4.36
CA LEU A 35 14.63 15.13 -5.56
C LEU A 35 13.99 13.74 -5.41
N LEU A 36 14.77 12.72 -5.06
CA LEU A 36 14.26 11.36 -4.93
C LEU A 36 13.24 11.24 -3.79
N GLY A 37 13.50 11.88 -2.65
CA GLY A 37 12.56 11.90 -1.53
C GLY A 37 11.22 12.57 -1.88
N VAL A 38 11.28 13.75 -2.51
CA VAL A 38 10.08 14.51 -2.92
C VAL A 38 9.37 13.81 -4.09
N ALA A 39 10.12 13.34 -5.09
CA ALA A 39 9.54 12.65 -6.25
C ALA A 39 8.75 11.42 -5.84
N LEU A 40 9.30 10.64 -4.92
CA LEU A 40 8.63 9.44 -4.43
C LEU A 40 7.39 9.79 -3.60
N ALA A 41 7.52 10.70 -2.64
CA ALA A 41 6.41 11.12 -1.80
C ALA A 41 5.27 11.72 -2.63
N PHE A 42 5.59 12.58 -3.58
CA PHE A 42 4.61 13.23 -4.45
C PHE A 42 3.99 12.25 -5.46
N SER A 43 4.77 11.35 -6.06
CA SER A 43 4.24 10.35 -6.99
C SER A 43 3.25 9.40 -6.31
N VAL A 44 3.56 8.93 -5.11
CA VAL A 44 2.66 8.09 -4.30
C VAL A 44 1.36 8.83 -3.99
N HIS A 45 1.45 10.10 -3.59
CA HIS A 45 0.27 10.93 -3.34
C HIS A 45 -0.60 11.09 -4.59
N LEU A 46 0.00 11.43 -5.74
CA LEU A 46 -0.73 11.59 -6.99
C LEU A 46 -1.42 10.30 -7.45
N ILE A 47 -0.73 9.16 -7.36
CA ILE A 47 -1.29 7.85 -7.71
C ILE A 47 -2.53 7.58 -6.85
N ASN A 48 -2.41 7.79 -5.55
CA ASN A 48 -3.48 7.52 -4.61
C ASN A 48 -4.68 8.47 -4.79
N GLU A 49 -4.43 9.77 -4.95
CA GLU A 49 -5.46 10.78 -5.18
C GLU A 49 -6.21 10.54 -6.49
N SER A 50 -5.46 10.21 -7.57
CA SER A 50 -6.04 9.91 -8.87
C SER A 50 -6.92 8.66 -8.83
N ALA A 51 -6.44 7.58 -8.17
CA ALA A 51 -7.22 6.37 -8.01
C ALA A 51 -8.51 6.60 -7.21
N LEU A 52 -8.42 7.35 -6.12
CA LEU A 52 -9.56 7.63 -5.25
C LEU A 52 -10.58 8.57 -5.90
N SER A 53 -10.10 9.60 -6.60
CA SER A 53 -10.96 10.55 -7.33
C SER A 53 -11.75 9.83 -8.42
N GLU A 54 -11.09 8.98 -9.21
CA GLU A 54 -11.75 8.22 -10.27
C GLU A 54 -12.76 7.23 -9.70
N PHE A 55 -12.37 6.48 -8.64
CA PHE A 55 -13.28 5.55 -7.99
C PHE A 55 -14.49 6.25 -7.38
N SER A 56 -14.29 7.34 -6.65
CA SER A 56 -15.40 8.10 -6.07
C SER A 56 -16.30 8.74 -7.13
N SER A 57 -15.73 9.14 -8.27
CA SER A 57 -16.49 9.63 -9.43
C SER A 57 -17.31 8.50 -10.07
N ALA A 58 -16.71 7.32 -10.24
CA ALA A 58 -17.40 6.15 -10.75
C ALA A 58 -18.59 5.73 -9.85
N VAL A 59 -18.36 5.68 -8.53
CA VAL A 59 -19.42 5.36 -7.55
C VAL A 59 -20.54 6.40 -7.59
N ARG A 60 -20.21 7.70 -7.62
CA ARG A 60 -21.23 8.76 -7.74
C ARG A 60 -21.98 8.73 -9.06
N SER A 61 -21.33 8.34 -10.15
CA SER A 61 -22.01 8.24 -11.45
C SER A 61 -23.03 7.11 -11.49
N VAL A 62 -22.81 6.04 -10.73
CA VAL A 62 -23.71 4.88 -10.63
C VAL A 62 -24.80 5.10 -9.57
N ASN A 63 -24.47 5.64 -8.41
CA ASN A 63 -25.43 5.88 -7.32
C ASN A 63 -26.20 7.18 -7.47
N GLY A 64 -25.84 8.05 -8.42
CA GLY A 64 -26.53 9.30 -8.67
C GLY A 64 -26.39 10.33 -7.55
N GLN A 65 -27.40 11.24 -7.47
CA GLN A 65 -27.51 12.29 -6.47
C GLN A 65 -28.66 12.02 -5.50
N ALA A 66 -28.84 10.75 -5.12
CA ALA A 66 -29.86 10.37 -4.14
C ALA A 66 -29.46 10.86 -2.73
N ASP A 67 -30.43 11.45 -2.02
CA ASP A 67 -30.26 11.87 -0.63
C ASP A 67 -30.26 10.65 0.31
N LEU A 68 -31.02 9.62 -0.06
CA LEU A 68 -31.24 8.39 0.70
C LEU A 68 -31.41 7.21 -0.26
N SER A 69 -30.84 6.07 0.06
CA SER A 69 -31.02 4.80 -0.65
C SER A 69 -31.53 3.74 0.32
N LEU A 70 -32.58 3.04 -0.04
CA LEU A 70 -33.10 1.89 0.70
C LEU A 70 -32.62 0.61 0.04
N ARG A 71 -31.96 -0.28 0.77
CA ARG A 71 -31.40 -1.55 0.25
C ARG A 71 -31.85 -2.73 1.11
N ALA A 72 -31.88 -3.92 0.50
CA ALA A 72 -31.96 -5.15 1.27
C ALA A 72 -30.65 -5.40 2.05
N ALA A 73 -30.75 -5.89 3.28
CA ALA A 73 -29.59 -6.37 4.03
C ALA A 73 -28.99 -7.64 3.41
N HIS A 74 -29.79 -8.40 2.66
CA HIS A 74 -29.40 -9.60 1.95
C HIS A 74 -30.33 -9.83 0.73
N GLY A 75 -29.75 -10.03 -0.45
CA GLY A 75 -30.50 -10.25 -1.69
C GLY A 75 -31.32 -9.02 -2.13
N GLY A 76 -32.55 -9.24 -2.55
CA GLY A 76 -33.52 -8.20 -2.88
C GLY A 76 -34.66 -8.11 -1.87
N PHE A 77 -35.54 -7.16 -2.06
CA PHE A 77 -36.79 -7.01 -1.29
C PHE A 77 -37.99 -6.85 -2.22
N ASP A 78 -39.19 -7.10 -1.69
CA ASP A 78 -40.43 -7.07 -2.44
C ASP A 78 -40.70 -5.67 -3.03
N GLU A 79 -41.03 -5.59 -4.31
CA GLU A 79 -41.37 -4.33 -5.01
C GLU A 79 -42.64 -3.67 -4.46
N ALA A 80 -43.48 -4.40 -3.72
CA ALA A 80 -44.66 -3.86 -3.05
C ALA A 80 -44.36 -2.74 -2.07
N LEU A 81 -43.10 -2.62 -1.61
CA LEU A 81 -42.62 -1.51 -0.78
C LEU A 81 -42.58 -0.18 -1.56
N TYR A 82 -42.29 -0.22 -2.86
CA TYR A 82 -42.04 0.96 -3.68
C TYR A 82 -43.23 1.96 -3.70
N PRO A 83 -44.49 1.54 -3.93
CA PRO A 83 -45.61 2.50 -3.97
C PRO A 83 -45.83 3.24 -2.65
N GLY A 84 -45.56 2.61 -1.51
CA GLY A 84 -45.65 3.26 -0.19
C GLY A 84 -44.58 4.33 -0.01
N VAL A 85 -43.34 4.03 -0.41
CA VAL A 85 -42.22 4.95 -0.35
C VAL A 85 -42.39 6.12 -1.32
N ALA A 86 -42.81 5.85 -2.56
CA ALA A 86 -42.95 6.86 -3.60
C ALA A 86 -44.06 7.89 -3.34
N ARG A 87 -45.06 7.52 -2.54
CA ARG A 87 -46.21 8.40 -2.17
C ARG A 87 -45.98 9.20 -0.89
N HIS A 88 -44.84 9.01 -0.23
CA HIS A 88 -44.60 9.71 1.03
C HIS A 88 -44.43 11.23 0.77
N PRO A 89 -45.06 12.11 1.56
CA PRO A 89 -45.07 13.57 1.30
C PRO A 89 -43.71 14.23 1.31
N ASP A 90 -42.74 13.72 2.05
CA ASP A 90 -41.36 14.23 2.14
C ASP A 90 -40.44 13.63 1.09
N VAL A 91 -40.93 12.74 0.22
CA VAL A 91 -40.19 12.16 -0.90
C VAL A 91 -40.55 12.91 -2.18
N ALA A 92 -39.57 13.61 -2.73
CA ALA A 92 -39.75 14.34 -3.99
C ALA A 92 -39.70 13.40 -5.21
N LEU A 93 -38.85 12.38 -5.14
CA LEU A 93 -38.67 11.40 -6.21
C LEU A 93 -38.17 10.09 -5.62
N ALA A 94 -38.72 8.97 -6.10
CA ALA A 94 -38.28 7.62 -5.76
C ALA A 94 -38.00 6.83 -7.02
N SER A 95 -36.79 6.29 -7.18
CA SER A 95 -36.42 5.46 -8.33
C SER A 95 -36.15 4.04 -7.89
N PRO A 96 -36.95 3.07 -8.37
CA PRO A 96 -36.68 1.66 -8.12
C PRO A 96 -35.54 1.18 -9.00
N VAL A 97 -34.64 0.36 -8.46
CA VAL A 97 -33.45 -0.15 -9.15
C VAL A 97 -33.31 -1.65 -8.89
N VAL A 98 -33.09 -2.38 -9.98
CA VAL A 98 -32.63 -3.77 -9.96
C VAL A 98 -31.17 -3.79 -10.35
N GLU A 99 -30.33 -4.38 -9.54
CA GLU A 99 -28.89 -4.45 -9.78
C GLU A 99 -28.44 -5.91 -9.67
N VAL A 100 -27.93 -6.45 -10.75
CA VAL A 100 -27.43 -7.82 -10.81
C VAL A 100 -26.07 -7.82 -11.51
N SER A 101 -25.10 -8.43 -10.87
CA SER A 101 -23.83 -8.70 -11.52
C SER A 101 -23.89 -10.08 -12.18
N THR A 102 -23.58 -10.13 -13.48
CA THR A 102 -23.69 -11.34 -14.27
C THR A 102 -22.54 -11.49 -15.25
N LEU A 103 -22.45 -12.64 -15.91
CA LEU A 103 -21.51 -12.88 -17.00
C LEU A 103 -22.11 -12.42 -18.32
N ALA A 104 -21.34 -11.63 -19.08
CA ALA A 104 -21.66 -11.33 -20.49
C ALA A 104 -20.63 -11.96 -21.41
N ILE A 105 -21.10 -12.45 -22.52
CA ILE A 105 -20.29 -13.05 -23.57
C ILE A 105 -20.48 -12.23 -24.85
N GLY A 106 -19.37 -11.69 -25.35
CA GLY A 106 -19.36 -10.95 -26.61
C GLY A 106 -19.41 -11.85 -27.82
N PRO A 107 -19.62 -11.29 -29.03
CA PRO A 107 -19.78 -12.06 -30.27
C PRO A 107 -18.55 -12.88 -30.65
N HIS A 108 -17.38 -12.53 -30.16
CA HIS A 108 -16.14 -13.27 -30.41
C HIS A 108 -15.76 -14.21 -29.23
N GLY A 109 -16.72 -14.51 -28.35
CA GLY A 109 -16.53 -15.41 -27.22
C GLY A 109 -15.80 -14.81 -26.02
N GLN A 110 -15.58 -13.48 -25.99
CA GLN A 110 -15.00 -12.80 -24.81
C GLN A 110 -15.99 -12.86 -23.65
N LYS A 111 -15.52 -13.39 -22.54
CA LYS A 111 -16.30 -13.51 -21.30
C LYS A 111 -15.86 -12.46 -20.30
N HIS A 112 -16.78 -11.60 -19.90
CA HIS A 112 -16.50 -10.60 -18.89
C HIS A 112 -17.66 -10.43 -17.93
N SER A 113 -17.32 -10.09 -16.70
CA SER A 113 -18.27 -9.62 -15.71
C SER A 113 -18.95 -8.36 -16.22
N LEU A 114 -20.26 -8.34 -16.16
CA LEU A 114 -21.12 -7.22 -16.50
C LEU A 114 -22.09 -6.95 -15.37
N LYS A 115 -22.05 -5.74 -14.83
CA LYS A 115 -23.04 -5.27 -13.88
C LYS A 115 -24.23 -4.74 -14.65
N VAL A 116 -25.38 -5.39 -14.54
CA VAL A 116 -26.62 -4.96 -15.20
C VAL A 116 -27.46 -4.18 -14.20
N ILE A 117 -27.86 -2.98 -14.58
CA ILE A 117 -28.75 -2.11 -13.84
C ILE A 117 -30.05 -1.96 -14.60
N GLY A 118 -31.16 -2.44 -14.00
CA GLY A 118 -32.51 -2.16 -14.41
C GLY A 118 -33.02 -0.92 -13.71
N LEU A 119 -33.44 0.08 -14.47
CA LEU A 119 -34.02 1.31 -13.94
C LEU A 119 -35.16 1.80 -14.86
N ASP A 120 -36.05 2.62 -14.32
CA ASP A 120 -37.01 3.35 -15.11
C ASP A 120 -36.37 4.65 -15.61
N PRO A 121 -36.09 4.78 -16.95
CA PRO A 121 -35.45 5.96 -17.50
C PRO A 121 -36.19 7.28 -17.24
N LEU A 122 -37.51 7.21 -17.09
CA LEU A 122 -38.36 8.39 -16.89
C LEU A 122 -38.21 8.97 -15.47
N VAL A 123 -38.02 8.10 -14.52
CA VAL A 123 -37.88 8.47 -13.09
C VAL A 123 -36.43 8.67 -12.70
N ALA A 124 -35.51 7.86 -13.23
CA ALA A 124 -34.09 7.88 -12.84
C ALA A 124 -33.33 9.08 -13.41
N ALA A 125 -33.79 9.73 -14.49
CA ALA A 125 -33.06 10.80 -15.16
C ALA A 125 -32.61 11.96 -14.24
N PRO A 126 -33.43 12.48 -13.31
CA PRO A 126 -32.97 13.54 -12.39
C PRO A 126 -32.06 13.04 -11.26
N LEU A 127 -32.08 11.74 -10.95
CA LEU A 127 -31.30 11.11 -9.88
C LEU A 127 -29.92 10.67 -10.37
N ALA A 128 -29.88 9.98 -11.50
CA ALA A 128 -28.68 9.36 -12.05
C ALA A 128 -28.53 9.65 -13.56
N PRO A 129 -28.27 10.89 -13.97
CA PRO A 129 -28.24 11.27 -15.38
C PRO A 129 -27.16 10.51 -16.18
N ALA A 130 -26.07 10.08 -15.52
CA ALA A 130 -25.00 9.31 -16.15
C ALA A 130 -25.41 7.89 -16.54
N LEU A 131 -26.48 7.34 -15.93
CA LEU A 131 -27.02 6.03 -16.25
C LEU A 131 -28.07 6.07 -17.38
N ILE A 132 -28.51 7.26 -17.80
CA ILE A 132 -29.52 7.34 -18.84
C ILE A 132 -28.91 6.93 -20.18
N PRO A 133 -29.53 5.97 -20.88
CA PRO A 133 -29.03 5.50 -22.14
C PRO A 133 -29.06 6.53 -23.25
N HIS A 134 -27.98 6.65 -23.99
CA HIS A 134 -27.91 7.38 -25.26
C HIS A 134 -27.99 6.39 -26.41
N LEU A 135 -29.13 6.39 -27.09
CA LEU A 135 -29.36 5.50 -28.24
C LEU A 135 -28.41 5.79 -29.40
N ALA A 136 -28.05 4.77 -30.13
CA ALA A 136 -27.30 4.90 -31.37
C ALA A 136 -28.12 5.64 -32.45
N GLN A 137 -27.42 6.27 -33.41
CA GLN A 137 -28.11 6.97 -34.52
C GLN A 137 -28.96 6.00 -35.33
N GLY A 138 -30.23 6.32 -35.47
CA GLY A 138 -31.20 5.53 -36.26
C GLY A 138 -32.01 4.51 -35.45
N GLU A 139 -31.74 4.35 -34.15
CA GLU A 139 -32.58 3.51 -33.29
C GLU A 139 -33.84 4.25 -32.83
N ASP A 140 -34.97 3.54 -32.72
CA ASP A 140 -36.21 4.06 -32.19
C ASP A 140 -36.09 4.30 -30.69
N ARG A 141 -36.61 5.44 -30.21
CA ARG A 141 -36.64 5.78 -28.79
C ARG A 141 -37.40 4.75 -27.94
N LEU A 142 -38.33 4.05 -28.49
CA LEU A 142 -39.08 2.98 -27.81
C LEU A 142 -38.18 1.75 -27.50
N MET A 143 -37.04 1.63 -28.15
CA MET A 143 -36.07 0.56 -27.85
C MET A 143 -35.49 0.66 -26.44
N LEU A 144 -35.57 1.82 -25.78
CA LEU A 144 -35.21 1.96 -24.38
C LEU A 144 -36.04 1.07 -23.44
N PHE A 145 -37.26 0.79 -23.81
CA PHE A 145 -38.20 -0.01 -23.01
C PHE A 145 -38.33 -1.46 -23.50
N ALA A 146 -37.55 -1.84 -24.51
CA ALA A 146 -37.58 -3.20 -25.04
C ALA A 146 -36.89 -4.18 -24.06
N THR A 147 -37.53 -5.31 -23.79
CA THR A 147 -37.06 -6.29 -22.80
C THR A 147 -35.69 -6.88 -23.13
N GLU A 148 -35.33 -6.98 -24.41
CA GLU A 148 -34.08 -7.57 -24.89
C GLU A 148 -33.04 -6.51 -25.30
N ALA A 149 -33.24 -5.23 -24.90
CA ALA A 149 -32.35 -4.13 -25.23
C ALA A 149 -31.46 -3.76 -24.04
N ILE A 150 -30.18 -3.54 -24.30
CA ILE A 150 -29.19 -3.12 -23.30
C ILE A 150 -28.32 -2.01 -23.86
N SER A 151 -27.98 -1.04 -23.00
CA SER A 151 -27.03 0.02 -23.32
C SER A 151 -25.78 -0.16 -22.47
N LEU A 152 -24.59 -0.11 -23.06
CA LEU A 152 -23.33 -0.45 -22.42
C LEU A 152 -22.46 0.80 -22.21
N ASN A 153 -21.71 0.83 -21.11
CA ASN A 153 -20.69 1.86 -20.93
C ASN A 153 -19.43 1.57 -21.79
N ALA A 154 -18.56 2.55 -21.93
CA ALA A 154 -17.34 2.44 -22.73
C ALA A 154 -16.49 1.22 -22.38
N GLN A 155 -16.39 0.90 -21.08
CA GLN A 155 -15.59 -0.21 -20.59
C GLN A 155 -16.21 -1.58 -20.91
N ALA A 156 -17.53 -1.73 -20.78
CA ALA A 156 -18.22 -2.95 -21.19
C ALA A 156 -18.04 -3.20 -22.68
N ARG A 157 -18.21 -2.17 -23.50
CA ARG A 157 -18.01 -2.25 -24.96
C ARG A 157 -16.59 -2.68 -25.32
N GLN A 158 -15.59 -2.06 -24.70
CA GLN A 158 -14.19 -2.39 -24.96
C GLN A 158 -13.83 -3.83 -24.55
N LYS A 159 -14.30 -4.27 -23.36
CA LYS A 159 -14.01 -5.64 -22.86
C LYS A 159 -14.72 -6.72 -23.66
N LEU A 160 -15.96 -6.49 -24.05
CA LEU A 160 -16.76 -7.44 -24.83
C LEU A 160 -16.50 -7.34 -26.33
N GLY A 161 -15.78 -6.32 -26.80
CA GLY A 161 -15.51 -6.11 -28.22
C GLY A 161 -16.76 -5.85 -29.04
N VAL A 162 -17.71 -5.05 -28.52
CA VAL A 162 -19.03 -4.82 -29.15
C VAL A 162 -19.28 -3.34 -29.41
N GLU A 163 -20.09 -3.11 -30.44
CA GLU A 163 -20.63 -1.80 -30.78
C GLU A 163 -22.17 -1.80 -30.73
N ALA A 164 -22.78 -0.64 -30.92
CA ALA A 164 -24.21 -0.52 -30.95
C ALA A 164 -24.74 -1.26 -32.20
N GLY A 165 -25.80 -2.08 -32.03
CA GLY A 165 -26.35 -2.97 -33.01
C GLY A 165 -25.95 -4.43 -32.83
N ASP A 166 -24.84 -4.72 -32.14
CA ASP A 166 -24.39 -6.07 -31.86
C ASP A 166 -25.27 -6.77 -30.81
N THR A 167 -25.15 -8.10 -30.76
CA THR A 167 -25.84 -8.92 -29.77
C THR A 167 -24.82 -9.52 -28.80
N ILE A 168 -25.10 -9.40 -27.52
CA ILE A 168 -24.36 -10.09 -26.45
C ILE A 168 -25.21 -11.19 -25.83
N GLU A 169 -24.59 -12.18 -25.26
CA GLU A 169 -25.26 -13.16 -24.41
C GLU A 169 -25.01 -12.87 -22.96
N VAL A 170 -26.07 -12.72 -22.18
CA VAL A 170 -26.00 -12.43 -20.75
C VAL A 170 -26.57 -13.61 -19.99
N GLN A 171 -25.88 -14.00 -18.93
CA GLN A 171 -26.32 -15.10 -18.11
C GLN A 171 -27.50 -14.70 -17.23
N SER A 172 -28.54 -15.55 -17.24
CA SER A 172 -29.74 -15.42 -16.41
C SER A 172 -30.04 -16.77 -15.74
N GLY A 173 -29.75 -16.88 -14.48
CA GLY A 173 -29.82 -18.18 -13.82
C GLY A 173 -28.92 -19.19 -14.53
N LEU A 174 -29.47 -20.31 -14.98
CA LEU A 174 -28.72 -21.37 -15.66
C LEU A 174 -28.67 -21.20 -17.20
N ALA A 175 -29.36 -20.20 -17.77
CA ALA A 175 -29.47 -19.99 -19.20
C ALA A 175 -28.71 -18.74 -19.66
N LEU A 176 -28.38 -18.72 -20.96
CA LEU A 176 -27.88 -17.54 -21.65
C LEU A 176 -29.02 -16.85 -22.38
N LYS A 177 -29.20 -15.56 -22.17
CA LYS A 177 -30.19 -14.71 -22.85
C LYS A 177 -29.48 -13.75 -23.80
N LYS A 178 -30.03 -13.64 -25.02
CA LYS A 178 -29.50 -12.71 -26.02
C LYS A 178 -30.05 -11.31 -25.78
N LEU A 179 -29.15 -10.33 -25.71
CA LEU A 179 -29.51 -8.93 -25.60
C LEU A 179 -28.88 -8.13 -26.72
N ARG A 180 -29.67 -7.24 -27.33
CA ARG A 180 -29.20 -6.32 -28.37
C ARG A 180 -28.63 -5.05 -27.76
N VAL A 181 -27.44 -4.66 -28.14
CA VAL A 181 -26.81 -3.41 -27.71
C VAL A 181 -27.42 -2.25 -28.50
N VAL A 182 -28.29 -1.46 -27.88
CA VAL A 182 -29.02 -0.37 -28.52
C VAL A 182 -28.42 1.02 -28.33
N GLY A 183 -27.46 1.15 -27.41
CA GLY A 183 -26.91 2.45 -27.11
C GLY A 183 -25.72 2.41 -26.15
N THR A 184 -25.39 3.59 -25.64
CA THR A 184 -24.27 3.80 -24.70
C THR A 184 -24.73 4.52 -23.45
N VAL A 185 -24.02 4.30 -22.34
CA VAL A 185 -24.16 5.07 -21.09
C VAL A 185 -22.84 5.75 -20.74
N ILE A 186 -22.93 6.95 -20.16
CA ILE A 186 -21.75 7.76 -19.85
C ILE A 186 -21.09 7.31 -18.53
N ALA A 187 -21.81 6.53 -17.70
CA ALA A 187 -21.31 6.09 -16.40
C ALA A 187 -19.92 5.43 -16.51
N GLY A 188 -18.96 5.97 -15.75
CA GLY A 188 -17.62 5.40 -15.63
C GLY A 188 -17.58 4.21 -14.68
N GLY A 189 -16.37 3.65 -14.48
CA GLY A 189 -16.13 2.55 -13.54
C GLY A 189 -16.09 1.17 -14.19
N GLU A 190 -16.66 0.17 -13.55
CA GLU A 190 -16.69 -1.21 -14.03
C GLU A 190 -17.51 -1.37 -15.34
N ALA A 191 -17.40 -2.55 -15.97
CA ALA A 191 -18.22 -2.88 -17.11
C ALA A 191 -19.69 -2.91 -16.70
N LEU A 192 -20.49 -2.01 -17.29
CA LEU A 192 -21.85 -1.73 -16.89
C LEU A 192 -22.79 -1.80 -18.09
N GLY A 193 -23.97 -2.41 -17.91
CA GLY A 193 -25.08 -2.39 -18.82
C GLY A 193 -26.32 -1.83 -18.15
N VAL A 194 -27.11 -1.02 -18.86
CA VAL A 194 -28.37 -0.45 -18.38
C VAL A 194 -29.51 -0.93 -19.27
N MET A 195 -30.59 -1.36 -18.63
CA MET A 195 -31.82 -1.83 -19.23
C MET A 195 -33.02 -1.14 -18.57
N ASP A 196 -34.19 -1.25 -19.25
CA ASP A 196 -35.46 -1.00 -18.57
C ASP A 196 -35.67 -1.96 -17.40
N ILE A 197 -36.26 -1.46 -16.29
CA ILE A 197 -36.43 -2.24 -15.06
C ILE A 197 -37.25 -3.50 -15.27
N ALA A 198 -38.37 -3.44 -16.04
CA ALA A 198 -39.21 -4.60 -16.33
C ALA A 198 -38.48 -5.61 -17.23
N GLY A 199 -37.67 -5.11 -18.18
CA GLY A 199 -36.79 -5.91 -18.99
C GLY A 199 -35.74 -6.64 -18.14
N ALA A 200 -35.07 -5.91 -17.24
CA ALA A 200 -34.07 -6.46 -16.35
C ALA A 200 -34.66 -7.54 -15.41
N GLN A 201 -35.79 -7.27 -14.78
CA GLN A 201 -36.47 -8.24 -13.92
C GLN A 201 -36.85 -9.53 -14.68
N THR A 202 -37.34 -9.39 -15.91
CA THR A 202 -37.76 -10.52 -16.76
C THR A 202 -36.55 -11.33 -17.23
N VAL A 203 -35.52 -10.64 -17.72
CA VAL A 203 -34.29 -11.28 -18.24
C VAL A 203 -33.49 -11.93 -17.14
N LEU A 204 -33.33 -11.27 -16.00
CA LEU A 204 -32.47 -11.72 -14.89
C LEU A 204 -33.20 -12.64 -13.89
N GLY A 205 -34.51 -12.85 -14.04
CA GLY A 205 -35.29 -13.74 -13.18
C GLY A 205 -35.59 -13.17 -11.80
N THR A 206 -35.65 -11.84 -11.65
CA THR A 206 -35.88 -11.13 -10.40
C THR A 206 -37.26 -10.44 -10.37
N LEU A 207 -38.25 -11.04 -11.03
CA LEU A 207 -39.64 -10.51 -11.06
C LEU A 207 -40.17 -10.29 -9.64
N GLY A 208 -40.74 -9.09 -9.40
CA GLY A 208 -41.30 -8.71 -8.10
C GLY A 208 -40.29 -8.33 -7.05
N GLN A 209 -38.98 -8.26 -7.41
CA GLN A 209 -37.91 -7.90 -6.47
C GLN A 209 -37.17 -6.64 -6.91
N LEU A 210 -36.79 -5.84 -5.92
CA LEU A 210 -35.90 -4.69 -6.11
C LEU A 210 -34.63 -4.89 -5.32
N SER A 211 -33.52 -4.41 -5.87
CA SER A 211 -32.23 -4.38 -5.16
C SER A 211 -32.13 -3.15 -4.27
N ARG A 212 -32.64 -1.99 -4.75
CA ARG A 212 -32.66 -0.73 -3.99
C ARG A 212 -33.73 0.22 -4.51
N ILE A 213 -34.09 1.19 -3.67
CA ILE A 213 -34.88 2.37 -4.03
C ILE A 213 -34.06 3.60 -3.73
N GLU A 214 -33.83 4.43 -4.72
CA GLU A 214 -33.10 5.70 -4.58
C GLU A 214 -34.10 6.84 -4.38
N LEU A 215 -33.90 7.65 -3.34
CA LEU A 215 -34.80 8.70 -2.93
C LEU A 215 -34.14 10.06 -3.01
N LYS A 216 -34.89 11.01 -3.57
CA LYS A 216 -34.63 12.43 -3.41
C LYS A 216 -35.68 13.00 -2.46
N LEU A 217 -35.23 13.66 -1.42
CA LEU A 217 -36.12 14.24 -0.43
C LEU A 217 -36.58 15.64 -0.84
N VAL A 218 -37.71 16.08 -0.33
CA VAL A 218 -38.17 17.46 -0.47
C VAL A 218 -37.22 18.39 0.29
N GLY A 219 -36.91 19.55 -0.25
CA GLY A 219 -35.94 20.46 0.35
C GLY A 219 -36.30 20.84 1.79
N GLY A 220 -35.37 20.50 2.73
CA GLY A 220 -35.56 20.72 4.17
C GLY A 220 -36.06 19.49 4.95
N ALA A 221 -36.41 18.39 4.30
CA ALA A 221 -36.77 17.14 4.97
C ALA A 221 -35.54 16.48 5.59
N GLN A 222 -35.66 15.99 6.82
CA GLN A 222 -34.57 15.28 7.49
C GLN A 222 -34.69 13.77 7.24
N SER A 223 -33.61 13.16 6.72
CA SER A 223 -33.56 11.73 6.40
C SER A 223 -34.00 10.83 7.57
N ALA A 224 -33.62 11.18 8.81
CA ALA A 224 -33.99 10.43 10.00
C ALA A 224 -35.53 10.41 10.27
N GLN A 225 -36.21 11.53 10.03
CA GLN A 225 -37.67 11.64 10.20
C GLN A 225 -38.40 10.84 9.14
N VAL A 226 -37.93 10.92 7.89
CA VAL A 226 -38.48 10.15 6.77
C VAL A 226 -38.36 8.65 7.01
N LEU A 227 -37.20 8.21 7.51
CA LEU A 227 -36.95 6.80 7.82
C LEU A 227 -37.86 6.27 8.95
N GLN A 228 -38.12 7.08 9.97
CA GLN A 228 -39.05 6.71 11.05
C GLN A 228 -40.48 6.61 10.53
N ALA A 229 -40.88 7.53 9.65
CA ALA A 229 -42.24 7.56 9.10
C ALA A 229 -42.51 6.40 8.12
N LEU A 230 -41.49 5.97 7.37
CA LEU A 230 -41.61 4.86 6.40
C LEU A 230 -41.76 3.48 7.02
N GLN A 231 -41.47 3.30 8.32
CA GLN A 231 -41.62 2.02 9.03
C GLN A 231 -41.09 0.83 8.22
N LEU A 232 -39.81 0.91 7.82
CA LEU A 232 -39.20 -0.07 6.92
C LEU A 232 -39.31 -1.49 7.48
N PRO A 233 -39.60 -2.50 6.64
CA PRO A 233 -39.59 -3.89 7.04
C PRO A 233 -38.24 -4.32 7.60
N GLU A 234 -38.27 -5.32 8.50
CA GLU A 234 -37.03 -5.95 8.96
C GLU A 234 -36.23 -6.49 7.75
N GLY A 235 -34.92 -6.16 7.68
CA GLY A 235 -34.07 -6.55 6.56
C GLY A 235 -33.92 -5.50 5.46
N VAL A 236 -34.60 -4.34 5.55
CA VAL A 236 -34.30 -3.19 4.69
C VAL A 236 -33.48 -2.18 5.45
N VAL A 237 -32.33 -1.80 4.89
CA VAL A 237 -31.36 -0.87 5.46
C VAL A 237 -31.37 0.42 4.66
N SER A 238 -31.29 1.54 5.34
CA SER A 238 -31.14 2.85 4.72
C SER A 238 -29.67 3.25 4.63
N ASP A 239 -29.30 3.87 3.53
CA ASP A 239 -27.94 4.38 3.26
C ASP A 239 -28.02 5.82 2.76
N SER A 240 -27.26 6.73 3.36
CA SER A 240 -27.19 8.10 2.85
C SER A 240 -26.04 8.24 1.83
N GLY A 241 -26.14 9.21 0.91
CA GLY A 241 -25.09 9.46 -0.07
C GLY A 241 -23.73 9.77 0.59
N ASP A 242 -23.76 10.41 1.76
CA ASP A 242 -22.57 10.71 2.55
C ASP A 242 -21.97 9.43 3.19
N GLU A 243 -22.80 8.51 3.69
CA GLU A 243 -22.34 7.25 4.28
C GLU A 243 -21.70 6.32 3.23
N SER A 244 -22.24 6.29 2.01
CA SER A 244 -21.65 5.51 0.92
C SER A 244 -20.27 6.04 0.52
N THR A 245 -20.11 7.36 0.46
CA THR A 245 -18.81 8.02 0.21
C THR A 245 -17.83 7.78 1.36
N GLN A 246 -18.33 7.80 2.59
CA GLN A 246 -17.53 7.52 3.80
C GLN A 246 -17.02 6.07 3.82
N ARG A 247 -17.86 5.09 3.43
CA ARG A 247 -17.46 3.69 3.29
C ARG A 247 -16.27 3.51 2.34
N VAL A 248 -16.37 4.12 1.16
CA VAL A 248 -15.29 4.11 0.16
C VAL A 248 -14.02 4.75 0.73
N SER A 249 -14.14 5.88 1.41
CA SER A 249 -13.02 6.55 2.08
C SER A 249 -12.38 5.69 3.17
N ASN A 250 -13.17 4.95 3.95
CA ASN A 250 -12.68 4.08 5.02
C ASN A 250 -11.91 2.88 4.47
N VAL A 251 -12.39 2.23 3.41
CA VAL A 251 -11.70 1.11 2.74
C VAL A 251 -10.31 1.51 2.26
N SER A 252 -10.18 2.70 1.68
CA SER A 252 -8.89 3.18 1.15
C SER A 252 -7.98 3.84 2.20
N ARG A 253 -8.48 4.10 3.42
CA ARG A 253 -7.76 4.85 4.46
C ARG A 253 -6.47 4.18 4.87
N ALA A 254 -6.50 2.89 5.19
CA ALA A 254 -5.34 2.12 5.64
C ALA A 254 -4.23 2.14 4.58
N TYR A 255 -4.59 1.94 3.33
CA TYR A 255 -3.66 1.97 2.20
C TYR A 255 -3.02 3.37 2.03
N ARG A 256 -3.84 4.45 2.05
CA ARG A 256 -3.35 5.83 1.97
C ARG A 256 -2.37 6.18 3.07
N VAL A 257 -2.71 5.84 4.30
CA VAL A 257 -1.87 6.16 5.46
C VAL A 257 -0.55 5.42 5.37
N ASN A 258 -0.56 4.14 5.05
CA ASN A 258 0.67 3.35 4.90
C ASN A 258 1.60 3.92 3.81
N LEU A 259 1.06 4.26 2.64
CA LEU A 259 1.83 4.88 1.56
C LEU A 259 2.36 6.27 1.95
N THR A 260 1.57 7.08 2.64
CA THR A 260 2.00 8.40 3.12
C THR A 260 3.17 8.29 4.09
N VAL A 261 3.14 7.30 4.98
CA VAL A 261 4.24 7.08 5.93
C VAL A 261 5.50 6.60 5.23
N LEU A 262 5.37 5.67 4.28
CA LEU A 262 6.52 5.25 3.46
C LEU A 262 7.13 6.45 2.72
N ALA A 263 6.32 7.36 2.22
CA ALA A 263 6.76 8.60 1.59
C ALA A 263 7.50 9.54 2.58
N LEU A 264 6.99 9.67 3.81
CA LEU A 264 7.65 10.46 4.86
C LEU A 264 8.99 9.84 5.29
N VAL A 265 9.10 8.52 5.36
CA VAL A 265 10.36 7.82 5.65
C VAL A 265 11.38 8.06 4.53
N ALA A 266 10.96 8.06 3.26
CA ALA A 266 11.83 8.40 2.14
C ALA A 266 12.32 9.86 2.22
N LEU A 267 11.44 10.79 2.58
CA LEU A 267 11.80 12.19 2.79
C LEU A 267 12.79 12.37 3.96
N PHE A 268 12.60 11.62 5.05
CA PHE A 268 13.54 11.58 6.18
C PHE A 268 14.92 11.10 5.75
N THR A 269 14.99 10.05 4.93
CA THR A 269 16.27 9.54 4.38
C THR A 269 16.95 10.60 3.52
N GLY A 270 16.17 11.33 2.72
CA GLY A 270 16.65 12.49 1.95
C GLY A 270 17.22 13.60 2.85
N ALA A 271 16.51 13.97 3.91
CA ALA A 271 16.96 14.96 4.89
C ALA A 271 18.27 14.55 5.60
N PHE A 272 18.39 13.28 5.95
CA PHE A 272 19.59 12.73 6.55
C PHE A 272 20.80 12.80 5.59
N LEU A 273 20.58 12.55 4.31
CA LEU A 273 21.63 12.66 3.31
C LEU A 273 22.08 14.12 3.11
N VAL A 274 21.13 15.07 3.09
CA VAL A 274 21.45 16.50 3.08
C VAL A 274 22.28 16.89 4.29
N PHE A 275 21.91 16.42 5.48
CA PHE A 275 22.72 16.60 6.70
C PHE A 275 24.14 16.06 6.52
N SER A 276 24.30 14.85 6.00
CA SER A 276 25.61 14.23 5.82
C SER A 276 26.50 15.03 4.84
N ILE A 277 25.93 15.44 3.71
CA ILE A 277 26.65 16.20 2.67
C ILE A 277 27.02 17.61 3.16
N LEU A 278 26.11 18.30 3.82
CA LEU A 278 26.35 19.63 4.36
C LEU A 278 27.32 19.63 5.52
N SER A 279 27.26 18.62 6.41
CA SER A 279 28.25 18.45 7.50
C SER A 279 29.66 18.36 6.93
N LEU A 280 29.82 17.58 5.87
CA LEU A 280 31.12 17.46 5.17
C LEU A 280 31.51 18.76 4.45
N SER A 281 30.55 19.46 3.83
CA SER A 281 30.80 20.74 3.18
C SER A 281 31.32 21.78 4.16
N VAL A 282 30.65 21.90 5.32
CA VAL A 282 31.05 22.82 6.38
C VAL A 282 32.45 22.45 6.94
N ALA A 283 32.69 21.15 7.20
CA ALA A 283 34.00 20.69 7.70
C ALA A 283 35.13 21.04 6.73
N LYS A 284 34.97 20.88 5.43
CA LYS A 284 35.97 21.26 4.43
C LYS A 284 36.22 22.77 4.29
N ARG A 285 35.20 23.59 4.59
CA ARG A 285 35.25 25.05 4.50
C ARG A 285 35.52 25.75 5.84
N GLN A 286 35.93 24.99 6.87
CA GLN A 286 36.12 25.54 8.21
C GLN A 286 37.10 26.69 8.21
N GLN A 287 38.27 26.58 7.53
CA GLN A 287 39.25 27.65 7.41
C GLN A 287 38.71 28.89 6.71
N ALA A 288 37.99 28.70 5.59
CA ALA A 288 37.39 29.80 4.86
C ALA A 288 36.28 30.50 5.66
N LEU A 289 35.45 29.75 6.37
CA LEU A 289 34.41 30.29 7.24
C LEU A 289 35.01 31.00 8.48
N ALA A 290 36.14 30.52 8.98
CA ALA A 290 36.90 31.17 10.06
C ALA A 290 37.51 32.49 9.55
N LEU A 291 38.09 32.50 8.35
CA LEU A 291 38.64 33.69 7.74
C LEU A 291 37.58 34.78 7.55
N LEU A 292 36.41 34.41 7.04
CA LEU A 292 35.27 35.31 6.95
C LEU A 292 34.86 35.88 8.30
N GLY A 293 34.96 35.05 9.36
CA GLY A 293 34.76 35.53 10.74
C GLY A 293 35.75 36.57 11.23
N VAL A 294 37.05 36.43 10.84
CA VAL A 294 38.11 37.43 11.12
C VAL A 294 37.87 38.72 10.31
N LEU A 295 37.34 38.60 9.07
CA LEU A 295 36.96 39.74 8.23
C LEU A 295 35.68 40.45 8.69
N GLY A 296 35.08 40.06 9.80
CA GLY A 296 33.94 40.74 10.41
C GLY A 296 32.60 40.07 10.25
N LEU A 297 32.53 38.89 9.60
CA LEU A 297 31.28 38.16 9.47
C LEU A 297 30.80 37.60 10.81
N SER A 298 29.60 37.99 11.23
CA SER A 298 29.03 37.55 12.51
C SER A 298 28.72 36.04 12.52
N ALA A 299 28.63 35.45 13.69
CA ALA A 299 28.26 34.04 13.87
C ALA A 299 26.88 33.73 13.35
N ARG A 300 25.93 34.71 13.41
CA ARG A 300 24.57 34.55 12.88
C ARG A 300 24.57 34.55 11.33
N GLU A 301 25.35 35.39 10.70
CA GLU A 301 25.48 35.46 9.25
C GLU A 301 26.06 34.16 8.67
N ARG A 302 27.04 33.56 9.32
CA ARG A 302 27.59 32.22 8.97
C ARG A 302 26.51 31.13 9.05
N LEU A 303 25.69 31.15 10.09
CA LEU A 303 24.55 30.23 10.22
C LEU A 303 23.55 30.44 9.09
N VAL A 304 23.15 31.69 8.84
CA VAL A 304 22.17 32.02 7.79
C VAL A 304 22.72 31.64 6.41
N LEU A 305 23.99 31.86 6.14
CA LEU A 305 24.62 31.47 4.88
C LEU A 305 24.45 29.95 4.59
N VAL A 306 24.76 29.10 5.55
CA VAL A 306 24.63 27.64 5.39
C VAL A 306 23.17 27.24 5.28
N LEU A 307 22.25 27.89 6.00
CA LEU A 307 20.82 27.62 5.90
C LEU A 307 20.25 28.05 4.53
N CYS A 308 20.73 29.18 3.97
CA CYS A 308 20.35 29.60 2.62
C CYS A 308 20.85 28.61 1.55
N GLU A 309 22.08 28.09 1.70
CA GLU A 309 22.58 27.02 0.83
C GLU A 309 21.70 25.76 0.92
N SER A 310 21.31 25.37 2.14
CA SER A 310 20.40 24.23 2.38
C SER A 310 19.04 24.47 1.72
N ALA A 311 18.47 25.66 1.89
CA ALA A 311 17.18 26.04 1.31
C ALA A 311 17.25 26.05 -0.22
N ALA A 312 18.32 26.53 -0.82
CA ALA A 312 18.53 26.50 -2.27
C ALA A 312 18.61 25.07 -2.81
N ILE A 313 19.34 24.17 -2.13
CA ILE A 313 19.40 22.75 -2.47
C ILE A 313 18.01 22.12 -2.34
N GLY A 314 17.31 22.45 -1.25
CA GLY A 314 15.95 21.99 -0.99
C GLY A 314 14.98 22.44 -2.07
N LEU A 315 15.04 23.70 -2.48
CA LEU A 315 14.15 24.26 -3.51
C LEU A 315 14.40 23.62 -4.87
N LEU A 316 15.65 23.55 -5.29
CA LEU A 316 16.03 22.90 -6.56
C LEU A 316 15.62 21.42 -6.57
N GLY A 317 15.93 20.69 -5.47
CA GLY A 317 15.57 19.29 -5.33
C GLY A 317 14.06 19.09 -5.32
N SER A 318 13.30 19.97 -4.67
CA SER A 318 11.84 19.91 -4.63
C SER A 318 11.18 20.18 -5.98
N VAL A 319 11.62 21.20 -6.70
CA VAL A 319 11.09 21.50 -8.04
C VAL A 319 11.33 20.34 -9.01
N LEU A 320 12.57 19.83 -9.05
CA LEU A 320 12.91 18.68 -9.87
C LEU A 320 12.19 17.41 -9.37
N GLY A 321 12.03 17.26 -8.06
CA GLY A 321 11.31 16.17 -7.44
C GLY A 321 9.82 16.15 -7.82
N ILE A 322 9.16 17.30 -7.81
CA ILE A 322 7.76 17.43 -8.26
C ILE A 322 7.64 17.05 -9.74
N ALA A 323 8.53 17.55 -10.60
CA ALA A 323 8.51 17.23 -12.01
C ALA A 323 8.71 15.73 -12.28
N THR A 324 9.75 15.13 -11.67
CA THR A 324 10.02 13.69 -11.80
C THR A 324 8.94 12.84 -11.13
N GLY A 325 8.40 13.25 -9.99
CA GLY A 325 7.30 12.59 -9.29
C GLY A 325 6.02 12.56 -10.12
N THR A 326 5.71 13.65 -10.81
CA THR A 326 4.58 13.70 -11.77
C THR A 326 4.79 12.70 -12.92
N GLY A 327 6.00 12.66 -13.49
CA GLY A 327 6.34 11.71 -14.54
C GLY A 327 6.26 10.25 -14.07
N LEU A 328 6.73 9.95 -12.86
CA LEU A 328 6.64 8.63 -12.24
C LEU A 328 5.17 8.24 -11.99
N ALA A 329 4.35 9.15 -11.47
CA ALA A 329 2.93 8.90 -11.25
C ALA A 329 2.21 8.61 -12.57
N TYR A 330 2.45 9.41 -13.60
CA TYR A 330 1.86 9.21 -14.94
C TYR A 330 2.24 7.85 -15.54
N THR A 331 3.52 7.48 -15.48
CA THR A 331 3.99 6.19 -15.98
C THR A 331 3.44 5.02 -15.18
N ALA A 332 3.40 5.14 -13.85
CA ALA A 332 2.82 4.13 -12.96
C ALA A 332 1.32 3.91 -13.24
N LEU A 333 0.54 4.99 -13.32
CA LEU A 333 -0.90 4.90 -13.64
C LEU A 333 -1.12 4.24 -15.01
N LYS A 334 -0.28 4.52 -15.99
CA LYS A 334 -0.40 3.96 -17.34
C LYS A 334 0.04 2.49 -17.41
N LEU A 335 1.07 2.09 -16.67
CA LEU A 335 1.58 0.71 -16.65
C LEU A 335 0.74 -0.21 -15.76
N LEU A 336 0.18 0.32 -14.68
CA LEU A 336 -0.65 -0.39 -13.72
C LEU A 336 -2.14 -0.32 -14.08
N ALA A 337 -2.49 0.23 -15.27
CA ALA A 337 -3.86 0.43 -15.72
C ALA A 337 -4.76 -0.77 -15.39
N GLY A 338 -5.65 -0.60 -14.41
CA GLY A 338 -6.68 -1.56 -14.04
C GLY A 338 -6.61 -2.16 -12.65
N ASP A 339 -5.49 -2.10 -11.92
CA ASP A 339 -5.45 -2.61 -10.53
C ASP A 339 -4.34 -1.96 -9.69
N LEU A 340 -4.67 -0.85 -9.05
CA LEU A 340 -3.73 -0.04 -8.25
C LEU A 340 -3.62 -0.45 -6.78
N GLY A 341 -4.30 -1.49 -6.34
CA GLY A 341 -4.26 -1.81 -4.94
C GLY A 341 -4.93 -3.12 -4.55
N GLY A 342 -4.38 -4.26 -4.95
CA GLY A 342 -4.79 -5.55 -4.39
C GLY A 342 -6.27 -5.89 -4.55
N GLY A 343 -6.90 -5.48 -5.65
CA GLY A 343 -8.33 -5.70 -5.88
C GLY A 343 -9.26 -4.62 -5.33
N TYR A 344 -8.74 -3.52 -4.77
CA TYR A 344 -9.59 -2.41 -4.29
C TYR A 344 -10.28 -1.61 -5.41
N PHE A 345 -9.67 -1.56 -6.60
CA PHE A 345 -10.14 -0.74 -7.72
C PHE A 345 -10.14 -1.51 -9.04
N PRO A 346 -10.85 -2.64 -9.13
CA PRO A 346 -10.84 -3.46 -10.34
C PRO A 346 -11.47 -2.70 -11.51
N GLY A 347 -10.74 -2.65 -12.61
CA GLY A 347 -11.28 -2.20 -13.90
C GLY A 347 -11.32 -0.69 -14.13
N ILE A 348 -10.74 0.13 -13.27
CA ILE A 348 -10.67 1.58 -13.45
C ILE A 348 -9.30 1.98 -13.98
N ALA A 349 -9.24 2.75 -15.05
CA ALA A 349 -8.02 3.37 -15.58
C ALA A 349 -7.96 4.83 -15.13
N PRO A 350 -7.33 5.13 -13.97
CA PRO A 350 -7.37 6.46 -13.39
C PRO A 350 -6.62 7.47 -14.25
N THR A 351 -7.23 8.64 -14.43
CA THR A 351 -6.60 9.81 -15.03
C THR A 351 -5.78 10.55 -14.00
N LEU A 352 -4.61 11.06 -14.38
CA LEU A 352 -3.74 11.78 -13.46
C LEU A 352 -4.42 13.07 -12.96
N GLN A 353 -4.75 13.11 -11.68
CA GLN A 353 -5.26 14.30 -11.00
C GLN A 353 -4.10 15.07 -10.40
N TRP A 354 -3.71 16.19 -11.02
CA TRP A 354 -2.63 17.02 -10.52
C TRP A 354 -3.15 18.07 -9.55
N SER A 355 -2.62 18.09 -8.32
CA SER A 355 -3.03 19.00 -7.25
C SER A 355 -1.94 20.04 -6.99
N PRO A 356 -2.20 21.35 -7.25
CA PRO A 356 -1.25 22.42 -6.93
C PRO A 356 -0.95 22.53 -5.45
N TRP A 357 -1.95 22.28 -4.61
CA TRP A 357 -1.80 22.30 -3.15
C TRP A 357 -0.86 21.18 -2.67
N ALA A 358 -1.04 19.98 -3.16
CA ALA A 358 -0.14 18.87 -2.84
C ALA A 358 1.30 19.14 -3.31
N ALA A 359 1.47 19.68 -4.52
CA ALA A 359 2.79 20.05 -5.03
C ALA A 359 3.49 21.07 -4.12
N THR A 360 2.78 22.09 -3.67
CA THR A 360 3.32 23.09 -2.72
C THR A 360 3.62 22.50 -1.36
N ALA A 361 2.75 21.62 -0.84
CA ALA A 361 2.95 20.95 0.45
C ALA A 361 4.17 20.02 0.43
N TYR A 362 4.27 19.11 -0.54
CA TYR A 362 5.41 18.18 -0.65
C TYR A 362 6.70 18.91 -1.05
N GLY A 363 6.63 19.92 -1.88
CA GLY A 363 7.76 20.80 -2.18
C GLY A 363 8.25 21.55 -0.95
N GLY A 364 7.35 22.10 -0.16
CA GLY A 364 7.64 22.74 1.12
C GLY A 364 8.25 21.79 2.15
N LEU A 365 7.75 20.55 2.24
CA LEU A 365 8.33 19.50 3.06
C LEU A 365 9.75 19.13 2.62
N GLY A 366 10.02 19.10 1.32
CA GLY A 366 11.37 18.86 0.79
C GLY A 366 12.34 19.99 1.17
N VAL A 367 11.91 21.24 1.04
CA VAL A 367 12.71 22.41 1.50
C VAL A 367 12.93 22.35 3.01
N LEU A 368 11.87 22.07 3.78
CA LEU A 368 11.96 21.94 5.24
C LEU A 368 12.94 20.83 5.65
N ALA A 369 12.86 19.66 5.00
CA ALA A 369 13.76 18.54 5.23
C ALA A 369 15.22 18.91 4.95
N ALA A 370 15.49 19.66 3.87
CA ALA A 370 16.82 20.15 3.54
C ALA A 370 17.33 21.17 4.58
N VAL A 371 16.48 22.09 5.03
CA VAL A 371 16.82 23.08 6.07
C VAL A 371 17.08 22.41 7.42
N LEU A 372 16.23 21.45 7.81
CA LEU A 372 16.44 20.66 9.03
C LEU A 372 17.73 19.84 8.96
N GLY A 373 17.98 19.17 7.82
CA GLY A 373 19.24 18.48 7.58
C GLY A 373 20.45 19.41 7.64
N GLY A 374 20.35 20.64 7.15
CA GLY A 374 21.38 21.67 7.20
C GLY A 374 21.55 22.37 8.55
N TRP A 375 20.59 22.22 9.48
CA TRP A 375 20.58 22.96 10.75
C TRP A 375 21.80 22.68 11.66
N LEU A 376 22.14 21.39 11.85
CA LEU A 376 23.28 21.01 12.68
C LEU A 376 24.62 21.46 12.07
N PRO A 377 24.88 21.27 10.75
CA PRO A 377 26.04 21.82 10.09
C PRO A 377 26.14 23.36 10.18
N ALA A 378 25.01 24.04 10.01
CA ALA A 378 24.95 25.51 10.15
C ALA A 378 25.29 25.97 11.56
N ARG A 379 24.82 25.23 12.57
CA ARG A 379 25.16 25.50 13.98
C ARG A 379 26.65 25.24 14.28
N ALA A 380 27.23 24.20 13.71
CA ALA A 380 28.64 23.95 13.77
C ALA A 380 29.47 25.09 13.12
N ALA A 381 29.04 25.62 11.99
CA ALA A 381 29.65 26.79 11.34
C ALA A 381 29.56 28.08 12.17
N LYS A 382 28.42 28.25 12.89
CA LYS A 382 28.24 29.38 13.83
C LYS A 382 29.23 29.35 14.99
N ASP A 383 29.40 28.17 15.61
CA ASP A 383 30.16 27.97 16.85
C ASP A 383 31.69 27.79 16.62
N LEU A 384 32.17 27.91 15.36
CA LEU A 384 33.59 27.82 14.98
C LEU A 384 34.41 28.94 15.63
N PRO A 385 35.44 28.65 16.50
CA PRO A 385 36.36 29.64 16.99
C PRO A 385 37.38 30.01 15.90
N PRO A 386 37.40 31.27 15.38
CA PRO A 386 38.24 31.64 14.25
C PRO A 386 39.73 31.39 14.46
N ALA A 387 40.24 31.72 15.66
CA ALA A 387 41.66 31.58 15.98
C ALA A 387 42.17 30.13 16.02
N GLN A 388 41.32 29.19 16.44
CA GLN A 388 41.67 27.76 16.48
C GLN A 388 41.59 27.13 15.11
N ALA A 389 40.53 27.50 14.33
CA ALA A 389 40.34 26.98 12.97
C ALA A 389 41.45 27.41 12.00
N LEU A 390 41.99 28.63 12.13
CA LEU A 390 43.11 29.12 11.34
C LEU A 390 44.44 28.44 11.68
N LYS A 391 44.63 28.01 12.95
CA LYS A 391 45.83 27.26 13.37
C LYS A 391 45.79 25.76 13.04
N GLY A 392 44.74 25.28 12.37
CA GLY A 392 44.57 23.85 12.09
C GLY A 392 44.25 22.98 13.30
N LEU A 393 44.01 23.62 14.49
CA LEU A 393 43.73 22.97 15.76
C LEU A 393 42.21 22.78 15.97
N GLY A 394 41.41 22.88 14.90
CA GLY A 394 39.95 22.89 14.92
C GLY A 394 39.25 21.58 15.23
N ASP A 395 39.95 20.56 15.71
CA ASP A 395 39.40 19.22 15.99
C ASP A 395 38.81 19.05 17.39
N THR A 396 38.36 20.10 18.02
CA THR A 396 37.52 19.96 19.21
C THR A 396 36.08 19.69 18.81
N HIS A 397 35.83 18.51 18.26
CA HIS A 397 34.51 17.95 18.26
C HIS A 397 34.08 17.84 19.72
N ARG A 398 33.27 18.81 20.19
CA ARG A 398 32.48 18.61 21.40
C ARG A 398 31.69 17.35 21.20
N ALA A 399 32.10 16.24 21.84
CA ALA A 399 31.33 15.02 21.96
C ALA A 399 29.88 15.42 22.25
N SER A 400 28.92 14.77 21.56
CA SER A 400 27.50 15.02 21.76
C SER A 400 27.23 15.26 23.25
N ARG A 401 26.74 16.44 23.61
CA ARG A 401 26.49 16.83 25.02
C ARG A 401 25.43 15.95 25.69
N MET A 402 24.78 15.04 24.94
CA MET A 402 23.70 14.19 25.43
C MET A 402 23.83 12.75 24.94
N PRO A 403 24.74 11.93 25.50
CA PRO A 403 24.88 10.52 25.10
C PRO A 403 23.62 9.68 25.42
N TRP A 404 22.76 10.16 26.29
CA TRP A 404 21.51 9.52 26.68
C TRP A 404 20.34 9.72 25.67
N LEU A 405 20.45 10.67 24.73
CA LEU A 405 19.39 10.99 23.77
C LEU A 405 19.02 9.77 22.92
N GLY A 406 20.03 9.03 22.43
CA GLY A 406 19.78 7.82 21.62
C GLY A 406 19.00 6.75 22.38
N PRO A 407 19.48 6.29 23.56
CA PRO A 407 18.74 5.33 24.37
C PRO A 407 17.33 5.79 24.76
N VAL A 408 17.16 7.06 25.08
CA VAL A 408 15.83 7.61 25.42
C VAL A 408 14.89 7.58 24.23
N LEU A 409 15.36 7.95 23.02
CA LEU A 409 14.54 7.84 21.80
C LEU A 409 14.19 6.38 21.47
N LEU A 410 15.09 5.42 21.68
CA LEU A 410 14.79 4.00 21.50
C LEU A 410 13.72 3.53 22.49
N LEU A 411 13.84 3.87 23.78
CA LEU A 411 12.84 3.54 24.79
C LEU A 411 11.49 4.21 24.51
N LEU A 412 11.52 5.48 24.11
CA LEU A 412 10.31 6.20 23.69
C LEU A 412 9.68 5.53 22.49
N GLY A 413 10.48 5.10 21.49
CA GLY A 413 9.98 4.36 20.34
C GLY A 413 9.27 3.08 20.74
N VAL A 414 9.86 2.28 21.62
CA VAL A 414 9.22 1.06 22.14
C VAL A 414 7.93 1.39 22.92
N ALA A 415 7.93 2.41 23.76
CA ALA A 415 6.75 2.82 24.52
C ALA A 415 5.60 3.29 23.58
N LEU A 416 5.91 4.05 22.53
CA LEU A 416 4.93 4.51 21.55
C LEU A 416 4.33 3.36 20.73
N ALA A 417 5.10 2.29 20.47
CA ALA A 417 4.60 1.13 19.76
C ALA A 417 3.48 0.39 20.52
N LEU A 418 3.42 0.52 21.84
CA LEU A 418 2.39 -0.13 22.69
C LEU A 418 1.08 0.65 22.76
N LEU A 419 1.01 1.86 22.19
CA LEU A 419 -0.18 2.69 22.25
C LEU A 419 -1.21 2.28 21.18
N PRO A 420 -2.52 2.37 21.49
CA PRO A 420 -3.58 2.05 20.54
C PRO A 420 -3.65 3.06 19.38
N PRO A 421 -4.28 2.70 18.24
CA PRO A 421 -4.45 3.61 17.11
C PRO A 421 -5.37 4.79 17.48
N VAL A 422 -5.12 5.96 16.87
CA VAL A 422 -5.94 7.17 17.04
C VAL A 422 -6.84 7.34 15.82
N ALA A 423 -8.15 7.33 16.00
CA ALA A 423 -9.15 7.43 14.93
C ALA A 423 -8.93 6.39 13.81
N GLY A 424 -8.53 5.16 14.15
CA GLY A 424 -8.25 4.08 13.19
C GLY A 424 -6.95 4.24 12.40
N VAL A 425 -6.06 5.16 12.83
CA VAL A 425 -4.74 5.38 12.21
C VAL A 425 -3.65 5.08 13.23
N PRO A 426 -2.63 4.25 12.93
CA PRO A 426 -1.54 3.90 13.83
C PRO A 426 -0.49 5.01 13.96
N LEU A 427 -0.91 6.24 14.30
CA LEU A 427 -0.02 7.40 14.40
C LEU A 427 1.14 7.19 15.37
N TRP A 428 0.86 6.57 16.52
CA TRP A 428 1.89 6.30 17.54
C TRP A 428 2.91 5.27 17.07
N ALA A 429 2.47 4.25 16.33
CA ALA A 429 3.37 3.25 15.75
C ALA A 429 4.30 3.87 14.69
N TYR A 430 3.82 4.80 13.88
CA TYR A 430 4.68 5.52 12.94
C TYR A 430 5.68 6.44 13.64
N LEU A 431 5.25 7.13 14.68
CA LEU A 431 6.15 7.94 15.50
C LEU A 431 7.19 7.06 16.21
N SER A 432 6.79 5.85 16.65
CA SER A 432 7.68 4.81 17.17
C SER A 432 8.79 4.48 16.16
N VAL A 433 8.45 4.18 14.92
CA VAL A 433 9.43 3.88 13.86
C VAL A 433 10.41 5.05 13.67
N ALA A 434 9.89 6.29 13.64
CA ALA A 434 10.74 7.47 13.53
C ALA A 434 11.69 7.62 14.74
N CYS A 435 11.18 7.42 15.96
CA CYS A 435 12.00 7.45 17.19
C CYS A 435 13.04 6.33 17.22
N LEU A 436 12.70 5.12 16.79
CA LEU A 436 13.64 3.99 16.69
C LEU A 436 14.76 4.29 15.69
N LEU A 437 14.43 4.80 14.51
CA LEU A 437 15.43 5.16 13.49
C LEU A 437 16.32 6.28 13.97
N MET A 438 15.78 7.36 14.50
CA MET A 438 16.56 8.47 15.02
C MET A 438 17.39 8.07 16.25
N GLY A 439 16.79 7.30 17.17
CA GLY A 439 17.48 6.79 18.35
C GLY A 439 18.62 5.84 18.01
N GLY A 440 18.37 4.92 17.06
CA GLY A 440 19.38 4.00 16.54
C GLY A 440 20.56 4.74 15.90
N ILE A 441 20.29 5.73 15.05
CA ILE A 441 21.32 6.59 14.45
C ILE A 441 22.09 7.36 15.52
N ALA A 442 21.40 7.92 16.52
CA ALA A 442 22.04 8.65 17.62
C ALA A 442 22.91 7.74 18.51
N CYS A 443 22.61 6.45 18.59
CA CYS A 443 23.40 5.45 19.32
C CYS A 443 24.66 4.98 18.55
N VAL A 444 24.75 5.22 17.23
CA VAL A 444 25.88 4.74 16.39
C VAL A 444 27.25 5.07 16.98
N PRO A 445 27.54 6.30 17.47
CA PRO A 445 28.88 6.62 18.05
C PRO A 445 29.27 5.73 19.22
N GLY A 446 28.32 5.47 20.12
CA GLY A 446 28.50 4.59 21.27
C GLY A 446 28.65 3.12 20.87
N ALA A 447 27.76 2.65 19.99
CA ALA A 447 27.74 1.27 19.50
C ALA A 447 29.02 0.92 18.71
N VAL A 448 29.51 1.82 17.86
CA VAL A 448 30.78 1.66 17.14
C VAL A 448 31.94 1.55 18.13
N GLY A 449 31.96 2.42 19.15
CA GLY A 449 32.96 2.35 20.20
C GLY A 449 32.96 1.02 20.95
N LEU A 450 31.80 0.51 21.30
CA LEU A 450 31.64 -0.76 21.99
C LEU A 450 32.05 -1.95 21.10
N LEU A 451 31.60 -2.00 19.87
CA LEU A 451 31.92 -3.08 18.93
C LEU A 451 33.41 -3.16 18.61
N LEU A 452 34.04 -2.00 18.37
CA LEU A 452 35.49 -1.93 18.15
C LEU A 452 36.31 -2.29 19.39
N HIS A 453 35.74 -2.19 20.59
CA HIS A 453 36.37 -2.63 21.81
C HIS A 453 36.30 -4.14 22.04
N LEU A 454 35.19 -4.75 21.57
CA LEU A 454 34.95 -6.20 21.69
C LEU A 454 35.67 -7.00 20.60
N CYS A 455 36.01 -6.41 19.46
CA CYS A 455 36.70 -7.12 18.39
C CYS A 455 38.16 -7.40 18.73
N PRO A 456 38.68 -8.62 18.50
CA PRO A 456 40.10 -8.94 18.71
C PRO A 456 40.98 -8.15 17.76
N MET A 457 42.16 -7.71 18.29
CA MET A 457 43.11 -6.95 17.46
C MET A 457 43.79 -7.86 16.43
N PRO A 458 43.85 -7.44 15.16
CA PRO A 458 44.61 -8.18 14.14
C PRO A 458 46.12 -8.18 14.42
N ASN A 459 46.80 -9.30 14.18
CA ASN A 459 48.24 -9.46 14.45
C ASN A 459 49.16 -8.91 13.34
N SER A 460 48.60 -8.55 12.16
CA SER A 460 49.40 -8.04 11.05
C SER A 460 49.35 -6.49 10.95
N PRO A 461 50.48 -5.82 10.53
CA PRO A 461 50.61 -4.37 10.63
C PRO A 461 49.57 -3.58 9.88
N ALA A 462 49.20 -3.94 8.65
CA ALA A 462 48.26 -3.19 7.84
C ALA A 462 46.79 -3.31 8.36
N PRO A 463 46.22 -4.48 8.67
CA PRO A 463 44.93 -4.60 9.34
C PRO A 463 44.90 -3.98 10.72
N LEU A 464 45.98 -4.07 11.50
CA LEU A 464 46.10 -3.41 12.82
C LEU A 464 45.97 -1.90 12.69
N LEU A 465 46.67 -1.31 11.70
CA LEU A 465 46.61 0.11 11.42
C LEU A 465 45.19 0.53 10.99
N ALA A 466 44.55 -0.26 10.13
CA ALA A 466 43.19 0.01 9.69
C ALA A 466 42.20 -0.03 10.88
N PHE A 467 42.34 -1.02 11.76
CA PHE A 467 41.48 -1.22 12.91
C PHE A 467 41.69 -0.14 13.99
N GLU A 468 42.95 0.11 14.42
CA GLU A 468 43.26 1.16 15.39
C GLU A 468 42.86 2.56 14.89
N ARG A 469 42.92 2.76 13.59
CA ARG A 469 42.52 4.00 12.98
C ARG A 469 40.96 4.15 12.99
N ALA A 470 40.22 3.11 12.66
CA ALA A 470 38.79 3.09 12.80
C ALA A 470 38.34 3.39 14.25
N ARG A 471 39.13 2.89 15.22
CA ARG A 471 38.88 3.10 16.66
C ARG A 471 39.17 4.54 17.10
N ARG A 472 40.26 5.16 16.63
CA ARG A 472 40.64 6.53 17.01
C ARG A 472 39.85 7.60 16.29
N MET A 473 39.48 7.36 15.03
CA MET A 473 38.73 8.28 14.18
C MET A 473 37.21 8.03 14.20
N ARG A 474 36.70 7.35 15.25
CA ARG A 474 35.31 6.95 15.39
C ARG A 474 34.31 8.09 15.17
N HIS A 475 34.59 9.31 15.56
CA HIS A 475 33.68 10.46 15.44
C HIS A 475 33.49 10.90 14.00
N THR A 476 34.52 10.87 13.19
CA THR A 476 34.46 11.22 11.76
C THR A 476 33.82 10.08 10.95
N ALA A 477 34.10 8.83 11.32
CA ALA A 477 33.54 7.64 10.69
C ALA A 477 32.05 7.46 11.01
N THR A 478 31.59 7.96 12.17
CA THR A 478 30.19 7.83 12.61
C THR A 478 29.19 8.37 11.58
N VAL A 479 29.50 9.48 10.91
CA VAL A 479 28.57 10.07 9.91
C VAL A 479 28.37 9.11 8.72
N ALA A 480 29.45 8.47 8.26
CA ALA A 480 29.36 7.49 7.17
C ALA A 480 28.59 6.23 7.60
N ILE A 481 28.92 5.72 8.80
CA ILE A 481 28.25 4.54 9.37
C ILE A 481 26.76 4.83 9.61
N ALA A 482 26.42 6.01 10.12
CA ALA A 482 25.03 6.41 10.33
C ALA A 482 24.23 6.42 9.03
N GLY A 483 24.84 6.81 7.89
CA GLY A 483 24.22 6.71 6.57
C GLY A 483 23.93 5.26 6.16
N VAL A 484 24.87 4.36 6.40
CA VAL A 484 24.68 2.91 6.16
C VAL A 484 23.57 2.37 7.04
N VAL A 485 23.59 2.69 8.33
CA VAL A 485 22.57 2.24 9.30
C VAL A 485 21.18 2.72 8.90
N ALA A 486 21.03 4.00 8.55
CA ALA A 486 19.73 4.57 8.17
C ALA A 486 19.15 3.90 6.93
N SER A 487 19.94 3.73 5.87
CA SER A 487 19.47 3.13 4.61
C SER A 487 19.24 1.63 4.72
N LEU A 488 20.15 0.92 5.37
CA LEU A 488 20.07 -0.53 5.50
C LEU A 488 18.94 -0.94 6.46
N SER A 489 18.77 -0.23 7.59
CA SER A 489 17.67 -0.54 8.52
C SER A 489 16.30 -0.44 7.88
N LEU A 490 16.08 0.59 7.07
CA LEU A 490 14.84 0.72 6.31
C LEU A 490 14.68 -0.41 5.28
N SER A 491 15.75 -0.73 4.53
CA SER A 491 15.72 -1.79 3.53
C SER A 491 15.46 -3.17 4.16
N VAL A 492 16.08 -3.44 5.31
CA VAL A 492 15.84 -4.67 6.10
C VAL A 492 14.40 -4.72 6.57
N ALA A 493 13.89 -3.63 7.16
CA ALA A 493 12.53 -3.58 7.68
C ALA A 493 11.48 -3.84 6.58
N LEU A 494 11.64 -3.22 5.41
CA LEU A 494 10.76 -3.45 4.26
C LEU A 494 10.89 -4.87 3.70
N THR A 495 12.11 -5.42 3.64
CA THR A 495 12.34 -6.79 3.17
C THR A 495 11.66 -7.81 4.08
N VAL A 496 11.78 -7.65 5.40
CA VAL A 496 11.12 -8.51 6.39
C VAL A 496 9.61 -8.37 6.31
N MET A 497 9.09 -7.15 6.22
CA MET A 497 7.65 -6.89 6.10
C MET A 497 7.05 -7.60 4.88
N VAL A 498 7.66 -7.44 3.70
CA VAL A 498 7.17 -8.08 2.47
C VAL A 498 7.29 -9.60 2.53
N ALA A 499 8.39 -10.13 3.08
CA ALA A 499 8.58 -11.57 3.24
C ALA A 499 7.58 -12.17 4.23
N SER A 500 7.33 -11.51 5.35
CA SER A 500 6.33 -11.90 6.37
C SER A 500 4.94 -11.95 5.77
N PHE A 501 4.54 -10.92 5.04
CA PHE A 501 3.25 -10.87 4.37
C PHE A 501 3.10 -12.01 3.35
N ARG A 502 4.07 -12.14 2.44
CA ARG A 502 4.04 -13.17 1.40
C ARG A 502 4.03 -14.58 1.96
N GLY A 503 4.83 -14.82 3.01
CA GLY A 503 4.86 -16.11 3.72
C GLY A 503 3.53 -16.42 4.39
N SER A 504 2.97 -15.45 5.10
CA SER A 504 1.68 -15.61 5.79
C SER A 504 0.52 -15.83 4.81
N VAL A 505 0.47 -15.10 3.69
CA VAL A 505 -0.54 -15.34 2.64
C VAL A 505 -0.36 -16.72 2.00
N THR A 506 0.87 -17.18 1.78
CA THR A 506 1.12 -18.50 1.22
C THR A 506 0.64 -19.59 2.18
N ALA A 507 1.00 -19.51 3.46
CA ALA A 507 0.57 -20.46 4.49
C ALA A 507 -0.97 -20.45 4.65
N TRP A 508 -1.59 -19.27 4.58
CA TRP A 508 -3.05 -19.14 4.61
C TRP A 508 -3.70 -19.85 3.40
N LEU A 509 -3.19 -19.63 2.19
CA LEU A 509 -3.70 -20.28 0.98
C LEU A 509 -3.59 -21.81 1.05
N ASP A 510 -2.53 -22.34 1.69
CA ASP A 510 -2.34 -23.78 1.87
C ASP A 510 -3.45 -24.40 2.76
N VAL A 511 -3.96 -23.66 3.74
CA VAL A 511 -5.04 -24.11 4.62
C VAL A 511 -6.42 -23.89 3.98
N VAL A 512 -6.62 -22.75 3.31
CA VAL A 512 -7.94 -22.38 2.76
C VAL A 512 -8.25 -23.11 1.46
N LEU A 513 -7.21 -23.52 0.71
CA LEU A 513 -7.32 -24.24 -0.58
C LEU A 513 -6.81 -25.69 -0.50
N PRO A 514 -7.45 -26.58 0.29
CA PRO A 514 -6.97 -27.95 0.49
C PRO A 514 -7.36 -28.92 -0.64
N ALA A 515 -8.23 -28.55 -1.59
CA ALA A 515 -8.70 -29.41 -2.67
C ALA A 515 -7.76 -29.36 -3.88
N ASP A 516 -7.84 -30.37 -4.76
CA ASP A 516 -7.01 -30.48 -5.97
C ASP A 516 -7.51 -29.61 -7.12
N LEU A 517 -8.84 -29.38 -7.17
CA LEU A 517 -9.50 -28.62 -8.22
C LEU A 517 -10.66 -27.83 -7.61
N TYR A 518 -10.81 -26.59 -8.02
CA TYR A 518 -11.95 -25.76 -7.70
C TYR A 518 -12.77 -25.51 -8.96
N ALA A 519 -14.10 -25.63 -8.84
CA ALA A 519 -15.03 -25.27 -9.90
C ALA A 519 -15.94 -24.19 -9.32
N ARG A 520 -15.98 -23.05 -9.98
CA ARG A 520 -16.78 -21.90 -9.57
C ARG A 520 -17.80 -21.60 -10.67
N ALA A 521 -19.01 -21.28 -10.28
CA ALA A 521 -19.91 -20.62 -11.21
C ALA A 521 -19.28 -19.29 -11.62
N THR A 522 -19.14 -19.04 -12.89
CA THR A 522 -18.59 -17.78 -13.41
C THR A 522 -19.49 -16.64 -12.97
N SER A 523 -19.14 -15.98 -11.89
CA SER A 523 -19.90 -14.88 -11.35
C SER A 523 -19.12 -13.60 -11.43
N ALA A 524 -19.85 -12.56 -11.65
CA ALA A 524 -19.33 -11.24 -11.86
C ALA A 524 -18.92 -10.49 -10.59
N SER A 525 -19.34 -10.91 -9.41
CA SER A 525 -19.09 -10.14 -8.21
C SER A 525 -18.44 -10.94 -7.07
N SER A 526 -17.55 -10.27 -6.36
CA SER A 526 -16.99 -10.72 -5.09
C SER A 526 -18.05 -10.73 -3.95
N SER A 527 -19.23 -10.20 -4.19
CA SER A 527 -20.33 -10.03 -3.23
C SER A 527 -21.33 -11.20 -3.16
N GLY A 528 -21.05 -12.33 -3.78
CA GLY A 528 -21.71 -13.59 -3.43
C GLY A 528 -23.12 -13.87 -3.97
N ASP A 529 -23.78 -12.95 -4.64
CA ASP A 529 -25.08 -13.19 -5.30
C ASP A 529 -24.93 -13.80 -6.69
N ALA A 530 -23.85 -14.55 -6.84
CA ALA A 530 -23.52 -15.26 -8.04
C ALA A 530 -24.42 -16.46 -8.26
N LEU A 531 -24.37 -16.92 -9.48
CA LEU A 531 -25.05 -18.11 -9.95
C LEU A 531 -25.02 -19.22 -8.93
N ASN A 532 -26.19 -19.68 -8.55
CA ASN A 532 -26.33 -20.83 -7.69
C ASN A 532 -26.22 -22.11 -8.52
N LEU A 533 -25.20 -22.89 -8.25
CA LEU A 533 -25.13 -24.27 -8.68
C LEU A 533 -26.12 -25.05 -7.80
N GLY A 534 -27.06 -25.74 -8.41
CA GLY A 534 -28.02 -26.53 -7.64
C GLY A 534 -27.36 -27.70 -6.91
N GLN A 535 -27.97 -28.13 -5.82
CA GLN A 535 -27.51 -29.31 -5.08
C GLN A 535 -27.44 -30.57 -5.99
N ASP A 536 -28.35 -30.65 -6.96
CA ASP A 536 -28.42 -31.72 -7.95
C ASP A 536 -27.12 -31.82 -8.79
N LEU A 537 -26.52 -30.68 -9.16
CA LEU A 537 -25.24 -30.68 -9.85
C LEU A 537 -24.10 -31.17 -8.95
N LEU A 538 -24.10 -30.78 -7.68
CA LEU A 538 -23.11 -31.26 -6.72
C LEU A 538 -23.21 -32.78 -6.56
N ASP A 539 -24.40 -33.33 -6.55
CA ASP A 539 -24.63 -34.76 -6.43
C ASP A 539 -24.18 -35.50 -7.72
N ASP A 540 -24.41 -34.96 -8.89
CA ASP A 540 -23.88 -35.50 -10.15
C ASP A 540 -22.34 -35.46 -10.14
N VAL A 541 -21.73 -34.37 -9.71
CA VAL A 541 -20.27 -34.20 -9.65
C VAL A 541 -19.63 -35.20 -8.69
N ARG A 542 -20.29 -35.58 -7.61
CA ARG A 542 -19.83 -36.64 -6.70
C ARG A 542 -19.70 -38.00 -7.36
N HIS A 543 -20.48 -38.25 -8.40
CA HIS A 543 -20.50 -39.51 -9.15
C HIS A 543 -19.61 -39.48 -10.42
N VAL A 544 -18.95 -38.34 -10.71
CA VAL A 544 -18.02 -38.25 -11.84
C VAL A 544 -16.81 -39.14 -11.62
N PRO A 545 -16.46 -40.02 -12.60
CA PRO A 545 -15.25 -40.85 -12.51
C PRO A 545 -14.00 -40.00 -12.28
N GLY A 546 -13.23 -40.35 -11.28
CA GLY A 546 -12.01 -39.63 -10.90
C GLY A 546 -12.21 -38.57 -9.79
N VAL A 547 -13.44 -38.33 -9.35
CA VAL A 547 -13.72 -37.49 -8.17
C VAL A 547 -13.83 -38.40 -6.94
N GLN A 548 -12.97 -38.21 -5.95
CA GLN A 548 -13.06 -38.90 -4.67
C GLN A 548 -14.04 -38.22 -3.70
N ARG A 549 -14.02 -36.89 -3.70
CA ARG A 549 -14.86 -36.08 -2.81
C ARG A 549 -15.19 -34.74 -3.47
N ALA A 550 -16.43 -34.33 -3.39
CA ALA A 550 -16.88 -33.00 -3.80
C ALA A 550 -17.61 -32.31 -2.64
N VAL A 551 -17.27 -31.06 -2.39
CA VAL A 551 -17.85 -30.23 -1.33
C VAL A 551 -18.34 -28.93 -1.96
N GLY A 552 -19.60 -28.59 -1.73
CA GLY A 552 -20.17 -27.31 -2.10
C GLY A 552 -19.89 -26.25 -1.02
N ILE A 553 -19.57 -25.04 -1.47
CA ILE A 553 -19.36 -23.86 -0.62
C ILE A 553 -20.37 -22.80 -1.04
N ARG A 554 -21.06 -22.20 -0.12
CA ARG A 554 -21.94 -21.05 -0.33
C ARG A 554 -21.26 -19.80 0.23
N VAL A 555 -21.07 -18.81 -0.61
CA VAL A 555 -20.59 -17.49 -0.23
C VAL A 555 -21.73 -16.50 -0.50
N SER A 556 -22.06 -15.68 0.47
CA SER A 556 -23.06 -14.62 0.36
C SER A 556 -22.58 -13.37 1.09
N SER A 557 -23.20 -12.23 0.84
CA SER A 557 -22.93 -10.99 1.55
C SER A 557 -23.99 -10.76 2.63
N LEU A 558 -23.57 -10.15 3.74
CA LEU A 558 -24.42 -9.83 4.88
C LEU A 558 -24.12 -8.41 5.35
N SER A 559 -25.12 -7.56 5.38
CA SER A 559 -24.98 -6.19 5.90
C SER A 559 -25.31 -6.18 7.40
N LEU A 560 -24.27 -6.02 8.23
CA LEU A 560 -24.38 -5.98 9.69
C LEU A 560 -24.43 -4.55 10.25
N SER A 561 -23.87 -3.59 9.55
CA SER A 561 -23.74 -2.22 9.99
C SER A 561 -23.98 -1.23 8.85
N ARG A 562 -24.61 -0.10 9.17
CA ARG A 562 -24.86 0.98 8.19
C ARG A 562 -23.58 1.71 7.75
N SER A 563 -22.60 1.82 8.65
CA SER A 563 -21.36 2.61 8.43
C SER A 563 -20.19 1.79 7.91
N LEU A 564 -20.25 0.46 7.97
CA LEU A 564 -19.23 -0.47 7.53
C LEU A 564 -19.69 -1.20 6.26
N GLY A 565 -18.74 -1.73 5.50
CA GLY A 565 -19.05 -2.52 4.30
C GLY A 565 -19.72 -3.85 4.64
N ASP A 566 -20.25 -4.52 3.60
CA ASP A 566 -20.87 -5.82 3.74
C ASP A 566 -19.84 -6.87 4.16
N VAL A 567 -20.26 -7.76 5.05
CA VAL A 567 -19.46 -8.88 5.57
C VAL A 567 -19.74 -10.12 4.74
N ALA A 568 -18.71 -10.90 4.42
CA ALA A 568 -18.90 -12.15 3.71
C ALA A 568 -19.36 -13.26 4.66
N LEU A 569 -20.44 -13.95 4.31
CA LEU A 569 -20.91 -15.16 5.01
C LEU A 569 -20.53 -16.39 4.17
N LEU A 570 -19.68 -17.24 4.74
CA LEU A 570 -19.22 -18.48 4.12
C LEU A 570 -19.86 -19.68 4.81
N SER A 571 -20.68 -20.41 4.08
CA SER A 571 -21.24 -21.69 4.54
C SER A 571 -20.46 -22.84 3.86
N ARG A 572 -19.84 -23.68 4.69
CA ARG A 572 -19.06 -24.83 4.26
C ARG A 572 -19.07 -25.93 5.31
N PRO A 573 -18.89 -27.20 4.94
CA PRO A 573 -18.75 -28.25 5.94
C PRO A 573 -17.44 -28.03 6.72
N LEU A 574 -17.55 -27.84 8.03
CA LEU A 574 -16.40 -27.55 8.89
C LEU A 574 -15.76 -28.80 9.48
N GLY A 575 -16.54 -29.84 9.80
CA GLY A 575 -16.03 -31.03 10.49
C GLY A 575 -15.24 -30.66 11.75
N GLN A 576 -13.91 -30.71 11.66
CA GLN A 576 -13.01 -30.19 12.70
C GLN A 576 -12.51 -28.80 12.28
N ALA A 577 -13.02 -27.75 12.92
CA ALA A 577 -12.68 -26.36 12.61
C ALA A 577 -11.17 -26.08 12.72
N GLU A 578 -10.48 -26.75 13.67
CA GLU A 578 -9.05 -26.61 13.88
C GLU A 578 -8.20 -26.99 12.65
N ARG A 579 -8.72 -27.87 11.80
CA ARG A 579 -8.04 -28.35 10.60
C ARG A 579 -8.50 -27.65 9.31
N SER A 580 -9.70 -27.06 9.36
CA SER A 580 -10.33 -26.48 8.17
C SER A 580 -10.22 -24.97 8.08
N LEU A 581 -9.83 -24.31 9.17
CA LEU A 581 -9.66 -22.85 9.24
C LEU A 581 -8.29 -22.47 9.81
N PRO A 582 -7.63 -21.43 9.30
CA PRO A 582 -6.41 -20.86 9.87
C PRO A 582 -6.77 -20.05 11.12
N LEU A 583 -6.97 -20.72 12.25
CA LEU A 583 -7.39 -20.12 13.50
C LEU A 583 -6.31 -19.23 14.11
N VAL A 584 -6.77 -18.19 14.80
CA VAL A 584 -5.95 -17.25 15.59
C VAL A 584 -6.42 -17.33 17.05
N GLY A 585 -5.53 -17.75 17.94
CA GLY A 585 -5.86 -17.98 19.35
C GLY A 585 -6.63 -19.28 19.61
N ASP A 586 -7.17 -19.39 20.82
CA ASP A 586 -7.82 -20.60 21.30
C ASP A 586 -9.28 -20.67 20.84
N LEU A 587 -9.72 -21.91 20.57
CA LEU A 587 -11.09 -22.20 20.19
C LEU A 587 -11.94 -22.50 21.42
N LEU A 588 -13.05 -21.78 21.57
CA LEU A 588 -13.99 -22.03 22.65
C LEU A 588 -14.83 -23.28 22.40
N PRO A 589 -15.29 -24.00 23.46
CA PRO A 589 -16.17 -25.15 23.31
C PRO A 589 -17.55 -24.72 22.74
N ALA A 590 -18.14 -25.61 21.93
CA ALA A 590 -19.48 -25.36 21.40
C ALA A 590 -20.50 -25.25 22.50
N GLN A 591 -21.44 -24.31 22.43
CA GLN A 591 -22.56 -24.18 23.36
C GLN A 591 -23.78 -24.97 22.86
N SER A 592 -24.31 -25.84 23.68
CA SER A 592 -25.51 -26.60 23.32
C SER A 592 -26.70 -25.68 23.04
N GLY A 593 -27.36 -25.91 21.91
CA GLY A 593 -28.53 -25.14 21.49
C GLY A 593 -28.24 -23.79 20.80
N ARG A 594 -26.98 -23.41 20.63
CA ARG A 594 -26.59 -22.22 19.89
C ARG A 594 -25.80 -22.56 18.63
N VAL A 595 -26.02 -21.79 17.58
CA VAL A 595 -25.28 -21.93 16.33
C VAL A 595 -23.86 -21.37 16.52
N SER A 596 -22.86 -22.17 16.18
CA SER A 596 -21.46 -21.81 16.29
C SER A 596 -20.99 -21.10 15.01
N ILE A 597 -20.35 -19.95 15.15
CA ILE A 597 -19.73 -19.23 14.05
C ILE A 597 -18.26 -18.93 14.33
N TYR A 598 -17.51 -18.73 13.27
CA TYR A 598 -16.11 -18.33 13.30
C TYR A 598 -15.97 -17.02 12.55
N VAL A 599 -15.35 -16.03 13.15
CA VAL A 599 -15.24 -14.67 12.62
C VAL A 599 -13.82 -14.39 12.20
N SER A 600 -13.62 -13.55 11.16
CA SER A 600 -12.28 -13.10 10.80
C SER A 600 -11.74 -12.09 11.80
N GLU A 601 -10.43 -11.85 11.82
CA GLU A 601 -9.80 -10.84 12.67
C GLU A 601 -10.42 -9.45 12.45
N ALA A 602 -10.73 -9.10 11.20
CA ALA A 602 -11.39 -7.84 10.86
C ALA A 602 -12.79 -7.70 11.51
N MET A 603 -13.51 -8.81 11.73
CA MET A 603 -14.80 -8.79 12.46
C MET A 603 -14.62 -8.42 13.92
N VAL A 604 -13.52 -8.84 14.54
CA VAL A 604 -13.22 -8.48 15.93
C VAL A 604 -12.97 -6.98 16.04
N ASP A 605 -12.13 -6.43 15.15
CA ASP A 605 -11.70 -5.04 15.20
C ASP A 605 -12.81 -4.06 14.75
N LEU A 606 -13.51 -4.37 13.66
CA LEU A 606 -14.48 -3.45 13.05
C LEU A 606 -15.88 -3.58 13.67
N HIS A 607 -16.31 -4.81 14.01
CA HIS A 607 -17.66 -5.10 14.50
C HIS A 607 -17.70 -5.48 15.98
N GLY A 608 -16.55 -5.58 16.65
CA GLY A 608 -16.45 -5.97 18.07
C GLY A 608 -16.84 -7.43 18.32
N ALA A 609 -16.85 -8.30 17.30
CA ALA A 609 -17.30 -9.68 17.40
C ALA A 609 -16.20 -10.59 17.99
N ALA A 610 -15.98 -10.50 19.30
CA ALA A 610 -14.96 -11.28 20.00
C ALA A 610 -15.45 -12.71 20.37
N PRO A 611 -14.54 -13.68 20.53
CA PRO A 611 -14.87 -15.02 21.02
C PRO A 611 -15.63 -14.97 22.35
N GLY A 612 -16.67 -15.81 22.48
CA GLY A 612 -17.54 -15.82 23.65
C GLY A 612 -18.76 -14.92 23.60
N GLN A 613 -18.80 -14.00 22.63
CA GLN A 613 -19.94 -13.12 22.38
C GLN A 613 -20.99 -13.78 21.47
N THR A 614 -22.19 -13.20 21.44
CA THR A 614 -23.26 -13.55 20.50
C THR A 614 -23.43 -12.46 19.47
N LEU A 615 -23.50 -12.84 18.20
CA LEU A 615 -23.71 -11.93 17.07
C LEU A 615 -25.10 -12.19 16.44
N ALA A 616 -25.85 -11.14 16.19
CA ALA A 616 -27.13 -11.20 15.54
C ALA A 616 -26.96 -11.24 14.02
N LEU A 617 -27.32 -12.36 13.39
CA LEU A 617 -27.20 -12.57 11.94
C LEU A 617 -28.56 -12.44 11.26
N PRO A 618 -28.79 -11.42 10.41
CA PRO A 618 -29.99 -11.28 9.60
C PRO A 618 -29.92 -12.21 8.38
N LEU A 619 -30.15 -13.51 8.59
CA LEU A 619 -30.02 -14.53 7.56
C LEU A 619 -31.20 -14.59 6.58
N ARG A 620 -32.38 -14.09 6.96
CA ARG A 620 -33.57 -14.03 6.13
C ARG A 620 -34.25 -12.68 6.25
N ALA A 621 -34.66 -12.11 5.11
CA ALA A 621 -35.48 -10.91 5.09
C ALA A 621 -36.86 -11.19 5.76
N GLY A 622 -37.32 -10.28 6.61
CA GLY A 622 -38.58 -10.39 7.30
C GLY A 622 -38.63 -11.39 8.46
N GLN A 623 -37.50 -11.96 8.89
CA GLN A 623 -37.38 -12.80 10.08
C GLN A 623 -36.44 -12.18 11.09
N PRO A 624 -36.66 -12.43 12.40
CA PRO A 624 -35.77 -11.92 13.42
C PRO A 624 -34.36 -12.48 13.25
N PRO A 625 -33.28 -11.68 13.53
CA PRO A 625 -31.92 -12.11 13.38
C PRO A 625 -31.56 -13.29 14.29
N VAL A 626 -30.83 -14.26 13.76
CA VAL A 626 -30.38 -15.45 14.49
C VAL A 626 -29.22 -15.08 15.39
N GLN A 627 -29.34 -15.43 16.69
CA GLN A 627 -28.27 -15.24 17.67
C GLN A 627 -27.23 -16.36 17.53
N ALA A 628 -26.06 -16.06 16.93
CA ALA A 628 -24.98 -17.01 16.72
C ALA A 628 -23.85 -16.78 17.72
N PHE A 629 -23.26 -17.85 18.22
CA PHE A 629 -22.16 -17.82 19.20
C PHE A 629 -20.80 -17.78 18.49
N VAL A 630 -19.99 -16.76 18.77
CA VAL A 630 -18.63 -16.63 18.24
C VAL A 630 -17.73 -17.59 18.97
N ARG A 631 -17.35 -18.67 18.31
CA ARG A 631 -16.53 -19.75 18.88
C ARG A 631 -15.02 -19.52 18.75
N GLY A 632 -14.61 -18.82 17.70
CA GLY A 632 -13.19 -18.56 17.45
C GLY A 632 -12.97 -17.53 16.37
N VAL A 633 -11.72 -17.10 16.25
CA VAL A 633 -11.24 -16.15 15.26
C VAL A 633 -10.38 -16.88 14.23
N TRP A 634 -10.53 -16.53 12.97
CA TRP A 634 -9.69 -17.07 11.89
C TRP A 634 -9.08 -15.95 11.04
N ARG A 635 -7.97 -16.24 10.44
CA ARG A 635 -7.21 -15.29 9.62
C ARG A 635 -7.76 -15.26 8.19
N ASP A 636 -8.11 -14.08 7.69
CA ASP A 636 -8.59 -13.90 6.32
C ASP A 636 -7.93 -12.69 5.66
N TYR A 637 -7.09 -12.94 4.66
CA TYR A 637 -6.41 -11.90 3.90
C TYR A 637 -7.20 -11.41 2.69
N ALA A 638 -8.29 -12.07 2.32
CA ALA A 638 -9.07 -11.75 1.14
C ALA A 638 -10.19 -10.74 1.40
N ARG A 639 -10.76 -10.74 2.62
CA ARG A 639 -11.99 -10.00 2.94
C ARG A 639 -11.76 -9.00 4.05
N GLN A 640 -11.52 -7.77 3.67
CA GLN A 640 -11.10 -6.70 4.60
C GLN A 640 -12.23 -6.14 5.45
N GLN A 641 -13.49 -6.23 4.98
CA GLN A 641 -14.66 -5.79 5.74
C GLN A 641 -15.09 -6.82 6.79
N GLY A 642 -14.51 -7.99 6.75
CA GLY A 642 -14.77 -9.11 7.62
C GLY A 642 -15.45 -10.29 6.92
N ALA A 643 -15.33 -11.44 7.56
CA ALA A 643 -15.93 -12.69 7.09
C ALA A 643 -16.42 -13.52 8.28
N ILE A 644 -17.54 -14.20 8.08
CA ILE A 644 -18.12 -15.12 9.03
C ILE A 644 -18.18 -16.49 8.37
N VAL A 645 -17.70 -17.51 9.06
CA VAL A 645 -17.83 -18.90 8.62
C VAL A 645 -18.86 -19.60 9.51
N ILE A 646 -19.82 -20.27 8.88
CA ILE A 646 -20.86 -21.07 9.51
C ILE A 646 -20.82 -22.49 8.96
N ASP A 647 -21.15 -23.49 9.78
CA ASP A 647 -21.28 -24.86 9.28
C ASP A 647 -22.44 -24.98 8.29
N GLN A 648 -22.23 -25.73 7.20
CA GLN A 648 -23.20 -25.85 6.12
C GLN A 648 -24.54 -26.43 6.57
N ALA A 649 -24.53 -27.44 7.46
CA ALA A 649 -25.75 -28.04 7.96
C ALA A 649 -26.57 -27.05 8.79
N ASP A 650 -25.91 -26.23 9.62
CA ASP A 650 -26.56 -25.18 10.41
C ASP A 650 -27.14 -24.09 9.49
N TYR A 651 -26.38 -23.63 8.49
CA TYR A 651 -26.84 -22.64 7.53
C TYR A 651 -28.09 -23.11 6.76
N GLN A 652 -28.03 -24.32 6.20
CA GLN A 652 -29.17 -24.90 5.46
C GLN A 652 -30.41 -25.07 6.34
N ARG A 653 -30.22 -25.50 7.58
CA ARG A 653 -31.34 -25.64 8.53
C ARG A 653 -32.01 -24.30 8.87
N LEU A 654 -31.19 -23.22 8.98
CA LEU A 654 -31.66 -21.89 9.36
C LEU A 654 -32.29 -21.15 8.19
N THR A 655 -31.68 -21.27 7.00
CA THR A 655 -32.11 -20.51 5.82
C THR A 655 -32.99 -21.30 4.87
N GLY A 656 -32.89 -22.64 4.84
CA GLY A 656 -33.45 -23.48 3.79
C GLY A 656 -32.74 -23.35 2.43
N ASP A 657 -31.71 -22.52 2.32
CA ASP A 657 -30.92 -22.33 1.13
C ASP A 657 -29.93 -23.50 0.95
N GLN A 658 -30.11 -24.28 -0.08
CA GLN A 658 -29.26 -25.41 -0.47
C GLN A 658 -28.32 -25.07 -1.64
N ALA A 659 -28.36 -23.84 -2.09
CA ALA A 659 -27.52 -23.41 -3.22
C ALA A 659 -26.04 -23.38 -2.84
N VAL A 660 -25.19 -23.63 -3.82
CA VAL A 660 -23.74 -23.53 -3.71
C VAL A 660 -23.19 -22.67 -4.86
N ASN A 661 -22.13 -21.93 -4.62
CA ASN A 661 -21.49 -21.14 -5.68
C ASN A 661 -20.14 -21.72 -6.09
N ASP A 662 -19.43 -22.34 -5.16
CA ASP A 662 -18.10 -22.91 -5.39
C ASP A 662 -18.12 -24.39 -5.04
N LEU A 663 -17.40 -25.19 -5.82
CA LEU A 663 -17.15 -26.62 -5.56
C LEU A 663 -15.68 -26.83 -5.31
N ALA A 664 -15.36 -27.51 -4.23
CA ALA A 664 -14.01 -27.99 -3.93
C ALA A 664 -13.95 -29.50 -4.19
N LEU A 665 -13.01 -29.93 -5.01
CA LEU A 665 -12.94 -31.29 -5.57
C LEU A 665 -11.60 -31.93 -5.20
N TRP A 666 -11.64 -33.08 -4.59
CA TRP A 666 -10.48 -33.96 -4.39
C TRP A 666 -10.52 -35.07 -5.43
N LEU A 667 -9.43 -35.22 -6.15
CA LEU A 667 -9.33 -36.12 -7.28
C LEU A 667 -8.62 -37.43 -6.88
N ALA A 668 -8.95 -38.51 -7.56
CA ALA A 668 -8.21 -39.75 -7.45
C ALA A 668 -6.78 -39.55 -7.98
N PRO A 669 -5.76 -40.19 -7.42
CA PRO A 669 -4.36 -40.01 -7.82
C PRO A 669 -4.10 -40.30 -9.32
N GLU A 670 -4.94 -41.15 -9.93
CA GLU A 670 -4.85 -41.56 -11.34
C GLU A 670 -5.72 -40.68 -12.26
N ALA A 671 -6.54 -39.78 -11.68
CA ALA A 671 -7.47 -38.97 -12.46
C ALA A 671 -6.72 -37.84 -13.19
N ARG A 672 -7.05 -37.65 -14.47
CA ARG A 672 -6.54 -36.53 -15.25
C ARG A 672 -7.47 -35.35 -15.12
N THR A 673 -6.96 -34.23 -14.62
CA THR A 673 -7.76 -33.01 -14.40
C THR A 673 -8.61 -32.59 -15.62
N PRO A 674 -8.10 -32.60 -16.87
CA PRO A 674 -8.91 -32.23 -18.04
C PRO A 674 -10.10 -33.15 -18.30
N ASP A 675 -9.95 -34.46 -18.02
CA ASP A 675 -11.03 -35.45 -18.23
C ASP A 675 -12.16 -35.21 -17.22
N VAL A 676 -11.79 -34.96 -15.95
CA VAL A 676 -12.74 -34.60 -14.88
C VAL A 676 -13.45 -33.29 -15.21
N GLN A 677 -12.72 -32.24 -15.63
CA GLN A 677 -13.32 -30.97 -16.05
C GLN A 677 -14.33 -31.14 -17.18
N SER A 678 -13.98 -31.98 -18.19
CA SER A 678 -14.87 -32.29 -19.34
C SER A 678 -16.11 -33.06 -18.91
N ALA A 679 -15.98 -33.99 -17.96
CA ALA A 679 -17.09 -34.72 -17.39
C ALA A 679 -18.04 -33.84 -16.59
N ILE A 680 -17.49 -32.94 -15.74
CA ILE A 680 -18.30 -31.97 -14.98
C ILE A 680 -19.03 -31.02 -15.91
N ARG A 681 -18.39 -30.53 -16.98
CA ARG A 681 -19.08 -29.68 -17.98
C ARG A 681 -20.25 -30.42 -18.65
N ARG A 682 -20.09 -31.69 -19.03
CA ARG A 682 -21.17 -32.48 -19.58
C ARG A 682 -22.31 -32.71 -18.58
N ALA A 683 -21.98 -32.95 -17.29
CA ALA A 683 -23.02 -33.06 -16.26
C ALA A 683 -23.79 -31.74 -16.10
N ALA A 684 -23.10 -30.61 -16.15
CA ALA A 684 -23.71 -29.29 -16.09
C ALA A 684 -24.60 -29.01 -17.33
N GLU A 685 -24.12 -29.35 -18.53
CA GLU A 685 -24.92 -29.22 -19.78
C GLU A 685 -26.19 -30.07 -19.75
N ALA A 686 -26.11 -31.30 -19.22
CA ALA A 686 -27.27 -32.16 -19.02
C ALA A 686 -28.33 -31.55 -18.08
N ARG A 687 -27.94 -30.64 -17.22
CA ARG A 687 -28.82 -29.85 -16.32
C ARG A 687 -29.23 -28.50 -16.92
N GLY A 688 -28.89 -28.20 -18.17
CA GLY A 688 -29.21 -26.94 -18.82
C GLY A 688 -28.24 -25.78 -18.51
N LEU A 689 -27.13 -26.06 -17.82
CA LEU A 689 -26.08 -25.09 -17.65
C LEU A 689 -25.26 -24.97 -18.94
N ALA A 690 -25.10 -23.77 -19.47
CA ALA A 690 -24.17 -23.57 -20.58
C ALA A 690 -22.73 -23.92 -20.15
N SER A 691 -22.01 -24.69 -20.99
CA SER A 691 -20.64 -25.20 -20.69
C SER A 691 -19.62 -24.15 -20.32
N GLY A 692 -19.89 -22.90 -20.70
CA GLY A 692 -19.06 -21.76 -20.41
C GLY A 692 -19.23 -21.12 -19.05
N LEU A 693 -20.20 -21.55 -18.27
CA LEU A 693 -20.56 -20.93 -16.99
C LEU A 693 -19.83 -21.51 -15.77
N ILE A 694 -19.03 -22.54 -15.96
CA ILE A 694 -18.19 -23.12 -14.91
C ILE A 694 -16.72 -22.85 -15.22
N GLU A 695 -16.09 -22.08 -14.38
CA GLU A 695 -14.64 -21.88 -14.39
C GLU A 695 -13.96 -22.88 -13.46
N PHE A 696 -12.89 -23.47 -13.97
CA PHE A 696 -12.05 -24.36 -13.18
C PHE A 696 -10.74 -23.67 -12.85
N ALA A 697 -10.29 -23.82 -11.62
CA ALA A 697 -9.00 -23.34 -11.20
C ALA A 697 -8.29 -24.36 -10.31
N GLU A 698 -7.05 -24.62 -10.60
CA GLU A 698 -6.17 -25.39 -9.72
C GLU A 698 -5.65 -24.51 -8.58
N PRO A 699 -5.41 -25.05 -7.38
CA PRO A 699 -4.87 -24.29 -6.25
C PRO A 699 -3.60 -23.52 -6.60
N ARG A 700 -2.75 -24.13 -7.42
CA ARG A 700 -1.53 -23.50 -7.93
C ARG A 700 -1.82 -22.22 -8.71
N GLN A 701 -2.79 -22.26 -9.62
CA GLN A 701 -3.20 -21.11 -10.43
C GLN A 701 -3.82 -20.01 -9.58
N ILE A 702 -4.69 -20.38 -8.62
CA ILE A 702 -5.28 -19.43 -7.67
C ILE A 702 -4.16 -18.76 -6.88
N ARG A 703 -3.22 -19.55 -6.34
CA ARG A 703 -2.07 -19.05 -5.58
C ARG A 703 -1.20 -18.10 -6.40
N GLU A 704 -0.81 -18.48 -7.60
CA GLU A 704 0.00 -17.64 -8.50
C GLU A 704 -0.70 -16.33 -8.84
N THR A 705 -2.00 -16.36 -9.09
CA THR A 705 -2.79 -15.17 -9.39
C THR A 705 -2.92 -14.27 -8.16
N THR A 706 -3.24 -14.85 -7.00
CA THR A 706 -3.36 -14.12 -5.74
C THR A 706 -2.02 -13.46 -5.36
N LEU A 707 -0.92 -14.22 -5.38
CA LEU A 707 0.40 -13.67 -5.08
C LEU A 707 0.83 -12.60 -6.09
N ARG A 708 0.47 -12.73 -7.36
CA ARG A 708 0.75 -11.70 -8.38
C ARG A 708 0.01 -10.39 -8.10
N ILE A 709 -1.24 -10.46 -7.64
CA ILE A 709 -2.01 -9.27 -7.22
C ILE A 709 -1.31 -8.58 -6.05
N PHE A 710 -0.90 -9.33 -5.04
CA PHE A 710 -0.17 -8.79 -3.90
C PHE A 710 1.22 -8.25 -4.29
N ASP A 711 1.98 -8.96 -5.12
CA ASP A 711 3.30 -8.52 -5.59
C ASP A 711 3.21 -7.18 -6.35
N ARG A 712 2.11 -6.93 -7.08
CA ARG A 712 1.86 -5.60 -7.70
C ARG A 712 1.66 -4.51 -6.65
N SER A 713 0.94 -4.78 -5.59
CA SER A 713 0.75 -3.82 -4.49
C SER A 713 2.09 -3.47 -3.82
N PHE A 714 3.03 -4.42 -3.74
CA PHE A 714 4.36 -4.20 -3.19
C PHE A 714 5.38 -3.63 -4.19
N ALA A 715 5.04 -3.46 -5.45
CA ALA A 715 5.96 -2.88 -6.45
C ALA A 715 6.46 -1.49 -6.02
N VAL A 716 5.59 -0.67 -5.43
CA VAL A 716 5.96 0.64 -4.85
C VAL A 716 6.96 0.46 -3.70
N THR A 717 6.78 -0.53 -2.85
CA THR A 717 7.68 -0.83 -1.73
C THR A 717 9.07 -1.27 -2.21
N TYR A 718 9.14 -2.11 -3.24
CA TYR A 718 10.41 -2.52 -3.86
C TYR A 718 11.14 -1.33 -4.49
N TRP A 719 10.40 -0.43 -5.14
CA TRP A 719 10.96 0.81 -5.68
C TRP A 719 11.53 1.71 -4.57
N LEU A 720 10.78 1.89 -3.50
CA LEU A 720 11.22 2.58 -2.28
C LEU A 720 12.51 2.00 -1.72
N GLN A 721 12.59 0.68 -1.62
CA GLN A 721 13.77 -0.03 -1.14
C GLN A 721 14.97 0.23 -2.05
N ALA A 722 14.81 0.13 -3.35
CA ALA A 722 15.87 0.40 -4.32
C ALA A 722 16.39 1.84 -4.20
N VAL A 723 15.49 2.81 -4.08
CA VAL A 723 15.84 4.22 -3.87
C VAL A 723 16.56 4.43 -2.54
N ALA A 724 16.08 3.84 -1.45
CA ALA A 724 16.71 3.96 -0.13
C ALA A 724 18.14 3.36 -0.14
N ILE A 725 18.33 2.20 -0.75
CA ILE A 725 19.66 1.59 -0.93
C ILE A 725 20.56 2.50 -1.77
N GLY A 726 20.06 2.99 -2.90
CA GLY A 726 20.79 3.90 -3.78
C GLY A 726 21.26 5.17 -3.06
N ILE A 727 20.36 5.81 -2.30
CA ILE A 727 20.65 6.98 -1.48
C ILE A 727 21.73 6.65 -0.43
N GLY A 728 21.57 5.52 0.27
CA GLY A 728 22.53 5.11 1.31
C GLY A 728 23.92 4.80 0.77
N LEU A 729 24.01 4.04 -0.32
CA LEU A 729 25.29 3.74 -0.98
C LEU A 729 25.96 5.01 -1.50
N PHE A 730 25.17 5.92 -2.05
CA PHE A 730 25.68 7.20 -2.55
C PHE A 730 26.18 8.09 -1.41
N GLY A 731 25.42 8.18 -0.30
CA GLY A 731 25.84 8.93 0.91
C GLY A 731 27.14 8.37 1.50
N THR A 732 27.24 7.06 1.56
CA THR A 732 28.44 6.35 2.02
C THR A 732 29.62 6.65 1.10
N ALA A 733 29.42 6.59 -0.22
CA ALA A 733 30.42 6.90 -1.22
C ALA A 733 30.96 8.32 -1.08
N ALA A 734 30.06 9.29 -0.96
CA ALA A 734 30.42 10.69 -0.79
C ALA A 734 31.21 10.92 0.51
N SER A 735 30.79 10.29 1.61
CA SER A 735 31.42 10.41 2.92
C SER A 735 32.83 9.79 2.95
N PHE A 736 32.99 8.56 2.42
CA PHE A 736 34.32 7.93 2.33
C PHE A 736 35.26 8.68 1.40
N SER A 737 34.80 9.09 0.21
CA SER A 737 35.61 9.87 -0.71
C SER A 737 36.16 11.15 -0.05
N ALA A 738 35.33 11.81 0.70
CA ALA A 738 35.75 13.03 1.38
C ALA A 738 36.72 12.80 2.52
N GLN A 739 36.49 11.74 3.33
CA GLN A 739 37.41 11.40 4.42
C GLN A 739 38.79 11.00 3.88
N VAL A 740 38.83 10.19 2.83
CA VAL A 740 40.06 9.76 2.17
C VAL A 740 40.80 10.95 1.55
N LEU A 741 40.10 11.86 0.87
CA LEU A 741 40.72 13.06 0.28
C LEU A 741 41.26 14.02 1.33
N ALA A 742 40.58 14.19 2.47
CA ALA A 742 41.06 15.04 3.57
C ALA A 742 42.37 14.54 4.19
N ARG A 743 42.70 13.27 4.00
CA ARG A 743 43.85 12.57 4.56
C ARG A 743 45.03 12.39 3.60
N ARG A 744 45.02 13.13 2.49
CA ARG A 744 46.06 13.03 1.45
C ARG A 744 47.49 13.20 1.98
N LYS A 745 47.69 14.13 2.91
CA LYS A 745 48.99 14.39 3.59
C LYS A 745 49.48 13.17 4.38
N GLU A 746 48.59 12.47 5.08
CA GLU A 746 48.91 11.28 5.84
C GLU A 746 49.33 10.10 4.93
N PHE A 747 48.71 9.94 3.76
CA PHE A 747 49.10 8.94 2.81
C PHE A 747 50.51 9.24 2.19
N GLY A 748 50.80 10.53 1.98
CA GLY A 748 52.13 10.98 1.63
C GLY A 748 53.18 10.58 2.69
N LEU A 749 52.87 10.79 3.97
CA LEU A 749 53.77 10.41 5.07
C LEU A 749 53.99 8.90 5.16
N LEU A 750 52.90 8.08 5.01
CA LEU A 750 53.02 6.63 4.95
C LEU A 750 53.89 6.15 3.81
N SER A 751 53.82 6.80 2.62
CA SER A 751 54.65 6.50 1.48
C SER A 751 56.13 6.85 1.78
N HIS A 752 56.41 7.93 2.50
CA HIS A 752 57.76 8.26 2.96
C HIS A 752 58.32 7.29 4.03
N LEU A 753 57.45 6.66 4.83
CA LEU A 753 57.80 5.60 5.75
C LEU A 753 58.00 4.22 5.08
N GLY A 754 57.91 4.16 3.75
CA GLY A 754 58.19 2.96 2.97
C GLY A 754 56.98 2.07 2.66
N PHE A 755 55.75 2.54 2.99
CA PHE A 755 54.52 1.79 2.59
C PHE A 755 54.32 1.87 1.08
N THR A 756 54.08 0.74 0.48
CA THR A 756 53.71 0.66 -0.94
C THR A 756 52.29 1.15 -1.19
N HIS A 757 51.98 1.63 -2.40
CA HIS A 757 50.61 2.03 -2.81
C HIS A 757 49.57 0.94 -2.54
N ARG A 758 49.94 -0.34 -2.73
CA ARG A 758 49.02 -1.48 -2.42
C ARG A 758 48.74 -1.63 -0.95
N GLN A 759 49.71 -1.41 -0.08
CA GLN A 759 49.54 -1.46 1.37
C GLN A 759 48.67 -0.30 1.87
N VAL A 760 48.89 0.91 1.36
CA VAL A 760 48.04 2.07 1.71
C VAL A 760 46.59 1.85 1.23
N LEU A 761 46.38 1.33 0.02
CA LEU A 761 45.06 0.92 -0.46
C LEU A 761 44.44 -0.18 0.39
N GLY A 762 45.23 -1.16 0.83
CA GLY A 762 44.79 -2.19 1.76
C GLY A 762 44.31 -1.65 3.11
N ILE A 763 45.02 -0.63 3.63
CA ILE A 763 44.63 0.05 4.89
C ILE A 763 43.29 0.78 4.69
N VAL A 764 43.12 1.54 3.59
CA VAL A 764 41.89 2.29 3.30
C VAL A 764 40.72 1.34 3.04
N GLY A 765 40.96 0.26 2.28
CA GLY A 765 39.96 -0.76 2.02
C GLY A 765 39.55 -1.53 3.28
N GLY A 766 40.54 -1.88 4.13
CA GLY A 766 40.28 -2.53 5.44
C GLY A 766 39.49 -1.63 6.40
N GLU A 767 39.81 -0.32 6.45
CA GLU A 767 39.03 0.64 7.20
C GLU A 767 37.58 0.72 6.67
N GLY A 768 37.40 0.81 5.35
CA GLY A 768 36.07 0.76 4.70
C GLY A 768 35.29 -0.50 5.04
N LEU A 769 35.94 -1.66 5.00
CA LEU A 769 35.33 -2.96 5.34
C LEU A 769 34.84 -3.01 6.79
N VAL A 770 35.69 -2.59 7.73
CA VAL A 770 35.36 -2.59 9.17
C VAL A 770 34.20 -1.64 9.45
N LEU A 771 34.25 -0.43 8.93
CA LEU A 771 33.24 0.59 9.19
C LEU A 771 31.89 0.25 8.55
N THR A 772 31.90 -0.22 7.29
CA THR A 772 30.65 -0.66 6.63
C THR A 772 30.13 -1.96 7.21
N GLY A 773 31.00 -2.87 7.65
CA GLY A 773 30.60 -4.09 8.34
C GLY A 773 29.89 -3.82 9.67
N ILE A 774 30.44 -2.90 10.48
CA ILE A 774 29.79 -2.44 11.72
C ILE A 774 28.46 -1.76 11.38
N GLY A 775 28.44 -0.89 10.36
CA GLY A 775 27.21 -0.25 9.89
C GLY A 775 26.15 -1.24 9.43
N ALA A 776 26.56 -2.31 8.75
CA ALA A 776 25.66 -3.37 8.31
C ALA A 776 25.08 -4.17 9.48
N LEU A 777 25.88 -4.52 10.48
CA LEU A 777 25.40 -5.20 11.69
C LEU A 777 24.39 -4.34 12.47
N LEU A 778 24.73 -3.07 12.70
CA LEU A 778 23.85 -2.15 13.40
C LEU A 778 22.57 -1.85 12.60
N GLY A 779 22.70 -1.68 11.28
CA GLY A 779 21.57 -1.49 10.37
C GLY A 779 20.65 -2.70 10.31
N LEU A 780 21.21 -3.91 10.31
CA LEU A 780 20.45 -5.16 10.39
C LEU A 780 19.67 -5.23 11.72
N GLY A 781 20.34 -5.03 12.84
CA GLY A 781 19.70 -5.07 14.16
C GLY A 781 18.58 -4.04 14.31
N LEU A 782 18.83 -2.80 13.90
CA LEU A 782 17.83 -1.72 13.92
C LEU A 782 16.68 -2.01 12.94
N GLY A 783 17.01 -2.52 11.75
CA GLY A 783 16.01 -2.89 10.75
C GLY A 783 15.08 -4.00 11.21
N LEU A 784 15.64 -5.02 11.92
CA LEU A 784 14.83 -6.08 12.54
C LEU A 784 13.93 -5.51 13.65
N ALA A 785 14.43 -4.60 14.49
CA ALA A 785 13.61 -3.94 15.51
C ALA A 785 12.45 -3.13 14.89
N VAL A 786 12.73 -2.39 13.82
CA VAL A 786 11.70 -1.65 13.07
C VAL A 786 10.71 -2.61 12.40
N SER A 787 11.19 -3.75 11.85
CA SER A 787 10.30 -4.72 11.22
C SER A 787 9.31 -5.34 12.18
N VAL A 788 9.69 -5.58 13.44
CA VAL A 788 8.76 -6.03 14.49
C VAL A 788 7.63 -5.03 14.66
N VAL A 789 7.94 -3.73 14.76
CA VAL A 789 6.89 -2.69 14.87
C VAL A 789 6.00 -2.65 13.62
N LEU A 790 6.56 -2.78 12.42
CA LEU A 790 5.78 -2.78 11.17
C LEU A 790 4.87 -4.00 11.06
N VAL A 791 5.35 -5.19 11.44
CA VAL A 791 4.62 -6.47 11.31
C VAL A 791 3.59 -6.64 12.42
N GLU A 792 3.99 -6.43 13.68
CA GLU A 792 3.19 -6.76 14.86
C GLU A 792 2.28 -5.61 15.32
N VAL A 793 2.57 -4.36 14.93
CA VAL A 793 1.83 -3.19 15.40
C VAL A 793 1.17 -2.42 14.25
N VAL A 794 1.97 -1.95 13.29
CA VAL A 794 1.44 -1.11 12.19
C VAL A 794 0.47 -1.90 11.32
N ASN A 795 0.82 -3.13 10.97
CA ASN A 795 -0.01 -3.93 10.06
C ASN A 795 -1.38 -4.28 10.67
N PRO A 796 -1.50 -4.86 11.89
CA PRO A 796 -2.79 -5.15 12.48
C PRO A 796 -3.64 -3.88 12.68
N GLN A 797 -3.04 -2.80 13.15
CA GLN A 797 -3.75 -1.53 13.35
C GLN A 797 -4.21 -0.85 12.05
N SER A 798 -3.58 -1.18 10.91
CA SER A 798 -3.92 -0.59 9.60
C SER A 798 -4.89 -1.45 8.79
N PHE A 799 -4.71 -2.77 8.80
CA PHE A 799 -5.42 -3.70 7.93
C PHE A 799 -6.35 -4.68 8.66
N HIS A 800 -6.38 -4.65 9.98
CA HIS A 800 -7.24 -5.50 10.82
C HIS A 800 -6.98 -7.00 10.67
N TRP A 801 -5.75 -7.40 10.34
CA TRP A 801 -5.29 -8.80 10.33
C TRP A 801 -3.82 -8.88 10.71
N THR A 802 -3.45 -10.00 11.32
CA THR A 802 -2.08 -10.28 11.77
C THR A 802 -1.31 -11.10 10.75
N MET A 803 0.01 -11.03 10.80
CA MET A 803 0.91 -11.87 10.00
C MET A 803 2.07 -12.38 10.85
N ASP A 804 2.63 -13.51 10.46
CA ASP A 804 3.75 -14.09 11.17
C ASP A 804 5.06 -13.40 10.77
N LEU A 805 5.90 -13.08 11.75
CA LEU A 805 7.20 -12.47 11.50
C LEU A 805 8.17 -13.48 10.89
N LEU A 806 8.49 -13.32 9.61
CA LEU A 806 9.41 -14.16 8.84
C LEU A 806 10.62 -13.35 8.39
N ALA A 807 11.79 -13.66 8.92
CA ALA A 807 13.04 -13.02 8.52
C ALA A 807 13.69 -13.85 7.37
N PRO A 808 13.76 -13.33 6.14
CA PRO A 808 14.41 -14.01 5.02
C PRO A 808 15.93 -13.82 5.11
N TRP A 809 16.61 -14.67 5.92
CA TRP A 809 18.02 -14.54 6.23
C TRP A 809 18.94 -14.57 5.01
N ASP A 810 18.55 -15.29 3.96
CA ASP A 810 19.22 -15.33 2.66
C ASP A 810 19.29 -13.95 2.00
N ARG A 811 18.16 -13.27 1.92
CA ARG A 811 18.05 -11.92 1.33
C ARG A 811 18.70 -10.87 2.22
N LEU A 812 18.52 -10.98 3.53
CA LEU A 812 19.12 -10.05 4.50
C LEU A 812 20.66 -10.18 4.46
N GLY A 813 21.19 -11.40 4.38
CA GLY A 813 22.62 -11.66 4.22
C GLY A 813 23.16 -11.06 2.91
N LEU A 814 22.43 -11.23 1.81
CA LEU A 814 22.82 -10.66 0.51
C LEU A 814 22.81 -9.12 0.53
N LEU A 815 21.81 -8.51 1.17
CA LEU A 815 21.73 -7.05 1.35
C LEU A 815 22.91 -6.52 2.18
N CYS A 816 23.21 -7.14 3.31
CA CYS A 816 24.35 -6.77 4.14
C CYS A 816 25.67 -6.93 3.38
N LEU A 817 25.87 -8.05 2.70
CA LEU A 817 27.06 -8.29 1.89
C LEU A 817 27.19 -7.25 0.77
N GLY A 818 26.10 -6.96 0.05
CA GLY A 818 26.07 -5.96 -1.02
C GLY A 818 26.50 -4.57 -0.53
N VAL A 819 25.98 -4.15 0.63
CA VAL A 819 26.32 -2.86 1.24
C VAL A 819 27.79 -2.81 1.69
N VAL A 820 28.29 -3.89 2.31
CA VAL A 820 29.69 -3.99 2.73
C VAL A 820 30.64 -3.97 1.53
N LEU A 821 30.32 -4.72 0.49
CA LEU A 821 31.12 -4.74 -0.75
C LEU A 821 31.11 -3.38 -1.43
N ALA A 822 29.96 -2.72 -1.56
CA ALA A 822 29.84 -1.42 -2.19
C ALA A 822 30.59 -0.34 -1.39
N GLY A 823 30.49 -0.34 -0.07
CA GLY A 823 31.22 0.58 0.80
C GLY A 823 32.74 0.36 0.75
N THR A 824 33.19 -0.89 0.75
CA THR A 824 34.61 -1.24 0.62
C THR A 824 35.15 -0.82 -0.76
N LEU A 825 34.41 -1.11 -1.83
CA LEU A 825 34.79 -0.72 -3.20
C LEU A 825 34.91 0.81 -3.32
N THR A 826 33.99 1.54 -2.73
CA THR A 826 34.00 3.00 -2.70
C THR A 826 35.24 3.53 -1.96
N ALA A 827 35.56 2.96 -0.81
CA ALA A 827 36.78 3.32 -0.07
C ALA A 827 38.05 3.06 -0.92
N LEU A 828 38.11 1.95 -1.63
CA LEU A 828 39.24 1.63 -2.52
C LEU A 828 39.34 2.59 -3.71
N VAL A 829 38.22 2.96 -4.34
CA VAL A 829 38.20 3.93 -5.46
C VAL A 829 38.65 5.31 -4.97
N ALA A 830 38.14 5.76 -3.83
CA ALA A 830 38.55 7.03 -3.22
C ALA A 830 40.04 7.00 -2.83
N GLY A 831 40.51 5.88 -2.28
CA GLY A 831 41.94 5.65 -1.96
C GLY A 831 42.83 5.76 -3.19
N ARG A 832 42.44 5.16 -4.29
CA ARG A 832 43.18 5.28 -5.58
C ARG A 832 43.30 6.73 -6.06
N GLN A 833 42.24 7.50 -5.96
CA GLN A 833 42.27 8.92 -6.32
C GLN A 833 43.14 9.77 -5.41
N ALA A 834 43.21 9.41 -4.10
CA ALA A 834 43.98 10.17 -3.14
C ALA A 834 45.50 9.87 -3.18
N ILE A 835 45.89 8.65 -3.59
CA ILE A 835 47.31 8.18 -3.63
C ILE A 835 47.99 8.57 -4.94
N GLY A 836 47.34 9.27 -5.88
CA GLY A 836 47.89 9.68 -7.17
C GLY A 836 49.16 10.54 -7.08
N ARG A 837 49.81 10.84 -8.23
CA ARG A 837 51.14 11.45 -8.38
C ARG A 837 51.46 12.71 -7.54
N ASP A 838 50.43 13.38 -7.01
CA ASP A 838 50.57 14.62 -6.26
C ASP A 838 50.71 14.44 -4.72
N ALA A 839 50.71 13.22 -4.20
CA ALA A 839 50.85 12.97 -2.74
C ALA A 839 52.21 13.46 -2.19
N VAL A 840 53.27 13.42 -3.01
CA VAL A 840 54.61 13.91 -2.66
C VAL A 840 54.63 15.43 -2.66
N MET A 841 53.89 16.10 -3.58
CA MET A 841 53.80 17.56 -3.63
C MET A 841 52.94 18.13 -2.49
N ALA A 842 51.92 17.40 -2.00
CA ALA A 842 51.07 17.83 -0.91
C ALA A 842 51.84 17.97 0.45
N VAL A 843 52.96 17.31 0.60
CA VAL A 843 53.87 17.46 1.76
C VAL A 843 54.79 18.65 1.57
N LYS A 844 55.11 19.04 0.32
CA LYS A 844 56.04 20.17 0.01
C LYS A 844 55.37 21.55 0.06
N GLU A 845 54.07 21.64 -0.10
CA GLU A 845 53.34 22.91 -0.16
C GLU A 845 53.23 23.68 1.19
N ASP A 846 53.67 23.09 2.29
CA ASP A 846 53.64 23.73 3.63
C ASP A 846 55.05 24.19 4.12
N TRP A 847 56.05 24.15 3.30
CA TRP A 847 57.42 24.67 3.58
C TRP A 847 57.72 25.92 2.79
#